data_da72b2ad73565d74263e830c944f444a
#
_entry.id   da72b2ad73565d74263e830c944f444a
#
_cell.length_a   1.000
_cell.length_b   1.000
_cell.length_c   1.000
_cell.angle_alpha   90.00
_cell.angle_beta   90.00
_cell.angle_gamma   90.00
#
_symmetry.space_group_name_H-M   'P 1'
#
loop_
_entity.id
_entity.type
_entity.pdbx_description
1 polymer ?
#
loop_
_entity_poly.entity_id
_entity_poly.type
_entity_poly.pdbx_seq_one_letter_code
_entity_poly.pdbx_strand_id
1 'polypeptide(L)'
;MKKHSRLSVAILIELGLSASLLSGGAWAADTSSSKTSASSTDAQSMDGGTLMVTAQQQNLQAPGVSTITADEIKKHPPARDVSEIIRTMPGVNLTGNSTSGQRGNNRQIDIRGMGPENTLIMVDGMPITSRNSVRLGWRGERDTRGDTNWVPPEMIDHIDVIRGPAAVRYGNGAAGGVVNIITKKQTDQQWHGSWNTYYNVPEHKAEGATRRTNFSLEGPLGDDFNFRLYGGLAKTQADAYDINEGHAAARTGTYAGSYPSGREGSVNKDINALLSWAFAPMQTLELQAGFSRQGNLYAGDTQNTNTSALVKSLYGDETNRLYRQNVSLKWTGAWDNGVSTNTYARYEKTRNSRINEGLAGGTEGIFSNSNFNTIQLDDVLLHSEVSIPFELLFNQTATLGTEWNQQRMKDGSSTAQAASYGSVPGIDNTGRSPYSQAEIFSLFAEDNMELTDSTMLTPSLRFDHHSIVGNNWSPSLNLSQGLGDDFTLKMGIGRAYKAPSLYQTNPNYLLYSNGQGCAASTGACYLQGNSDLKAENSINKEIGLEWKHQGYQAGLTWFRNDYRNKIEAGYAPASKASNGTTDIYQWENVPKAVVEGLEGTVNVPFSDSVTWNNNFTYMLQSKNKETGDRLSVIPEYTLNSTLSWQATQDLSLQTTLTWYGTQTPKKYDYKGNASTGSAIDKVSPYSIIGMSGTYDINKYASVTLGIDNLFDKRHYREGNAQTTGNANTNSYLYGAGANTYNESGRTYFMSLNTHF
;
A
#
# COMPACT_ATOMS: atom_id res chain seq x y z
N MET A 1 37.27 4.54 8.79
CA MET A 1 37.13 3.87 10.09
C MET A 1 36.21 4.59 11.10
N LYS A 2 35.36 5.56 10.71
CA LYS A 2 34.41 6.25 11.62
C LYS A 2 32.93 5.88 11.42
N LYS A 3 32.60 4.93 10.53
CA LYS A 3 31.21 4.53 10.22
C LYS A 3 30.67 3.35 11.05
N HIS A 4 31.52 2.59 11.72
CA HIS A 4 31.09 1.45 12.54
C HIS A 4 30.62 1.82 13.96
N SER A 5 30.95 3.04 14.45
CA SER A 5 30.63 3.45 15.82
C SER A 5 29.15 3.86 16.02
N ARG A 6 28.46 4.32 14.96
CA ARG A 6 27.06 4.76 15.09
C ARG A 6 26.05 3.62 15.17
N LEU A 7 26.31 2.52 14.46
CA LEU A 7 25.46 1.34 14.52
C LEU A 7 25.53 0.67 15.91
N SER A 8 26.74 0.58 16.45
CA SER A 8 26.97 0.00 17.78
C SER A 8 26.35 0.82 18.92
N VAL A 9 26.29 2.15 18.76
CA VAL A 9 25.67 3.05 19.76
C VAL A 9 24.14 2.96 19.69
N ALA A 10 23.54 2.86 18.50
CA ALA A 10 22.09 2.71 18.36
C ALA A 10 21.59 1.38 18.96
N ILE A 11 22.29 0.27 18.69
CA ILE A 11 21.94 -1.05 19.25
C ILE A 11 22.08 -1.07 20.79
N LEU A 12 23.10 -0.39 21.33
CA LEU A 12 23.31 -0.31 22.78
C LEU A 12 22.26 0.59 23.47
N ILE A 13 21.77 1.63 22.81
CA ILE A 13 20.72 2.50 23.37
C ILE A 13 19.39 1.77 23.38
N GLU A 14 19.03 1.02 22.34
CA GLU A 14 17.78 0.26 22.29
C GLU A 14 17.78 -0.90 23.30
N LEU A 15 18.85 -1.67 23.36
CA LEU A 15 19.00 -2.75 24.36
C LEU A 15 19.12 -2.20 25.79
N GLY A 16 19.70 -1.02 25.97
CA GLY A 16 19.81 -0.35 27.27
C GLY A 16 18.50 0.19 27.80
N LEU A 17 17.62 0.72 26.96
CA LEU A 17 16.30 1.19 27.36
C LEU A 17 15.38 0.03 27.80
N SER A 18 15.42 -1.09 27.10
CA SER A 18 14.66 -2.28 27.46
C SER A 18 15.11 -2.91 28.80
N ALA A 19 16.42 -2.86 29.10
CA ALA A 19 16.97 -3.42 30.32
C ALA A 19 16.86 -2.51 31.56
N SER A 20 16.84 -1.19 31.39
CA SER A 20 16.76 -0.23 32.51
C SER A 20 15.36 -0.09 33.10
N LEU A 21 14.32 -0.41 32.36
CA LEU A 21 12.93 -0.41 32.85
C LEU A 21 12.59 -1.67 33.68
N LEU A 22 13.37 -2.74 33.57
CA LEU A 22 13.16 -4.01 34.28
C LEU A 22 13.74 -4.03 35.73
N SER A 23 14.52 -3.01 36.14
CA SER A 23 15.18 -2.99 37.45
C SER A 23 14.39 -2.25 38.55
N GLY A 24 13.18 -1.79 38.29
CA GLY A 24 12.37 -1.00 39.22
C GLY A 24 11.18 -1.76 39.81
N GLY A 25 11.41 -2.43 40.93
CA GLY A 25 10.41 -2.58 42.01
C GLY A 25 9.41 -3.73 41.93
N ALA A 26 9.71 -4.83 42.58
CA ALA A 26 8.72 -5.80 42.99
C ALA A 26 7.88 -5.26 44.18
N TRP A 27 6.61 -5.04 43.94
CA TRP A 27 5.59 -4.92 45.01
C TRP A 27 4.45 -5.88 44.71
N ALA A 28 4.28 -6.86 45.57
CA ALA A 28 3.21 -7.84 45.50
C ALA A 28 1.90 -7.21 46.00
N ALA A 29 0.82 -7.44 45.30
CA ALA A 29 -0.54 -7.26 45.81
C ALA A 29 -1.41 -8.44 45.38
N ASP A 30 -1.92 -9.16 46.38
CA ASP A 30 -2.95 -10.18 46.26
C ASP A 30 -4.26 -9.57 45.77
N THR A 31 -4.90 -10.20 44.78
CA THR A 31 -6.28 -9.83 44.44
C THR A 31 -7.14 -11.02 44.08
N SER A 32 -8.26 -11.05 44.69
CA SER A 32 -9.39 -11.96 44.53
C SER A 32 -10.15 -11.74 43.21
N SER A 33 -10.59 -12.85 42.64
CA SER A 33 -11.35 -12.96 41.40
C SER A 33 -12.80 -12.47 41.46
N SER A 34 -13.26 -11.78 40.42
CA SER A 34 -14.67 -11.79 40.03
C SER A 34 -14.82 -12.03 38.53
N LYS A 35 -15.56 -13.08 38.16
CA LYS A 35 -15.90 -13.47 36.79
C LYS A 35 -17.03 -12.60 36.25
N THR A 36 -16.85 -12.00 35.11
CA THR A 36 -17.95 -11.53 34.27
C THR A 36 -17.70 -11.97 32.81
N SER A 37 -18.69 -12.66 32.28
CA SER A 37 -18.65 -13.23 30.92
C SER A 37 -18.88 -12.16 29.85
N ALA A 38 -17.95 -12.04 28.92
CA ALA A 38 -18.15 -11.32 27.67
C ALA A 38 -17.92 -12.28 26.48
N SER A 39 -18.80 -12.19 25.51
CA SER A 39 -18.90 -13.03 24.33
C SER A 39 -17.71 -12.87 23.39
N SER A 40 -17.28 -13.99 22.86
CA SER A 40 -16.12 -14.22 22.00
C SER A 40 -16.22 -13.58 20.63
N THR A 41 -15.22 -12.79 20.28
CA THR A 41 -14.66 -12.74 18.92
C THR A 41 -13.29 -13.39 19.02
N ASP A 42 -13.02 -14.36 18.15
CA ASP A 42 -11.86 -15.24 18.18
C ASP A 42 -10.53 -14.49 18.25
N ALA A 43 -10.04 -14.29 19.48
CA ALA A 43 -8.62 -14.07 19.73
C ALA A 43 -8.06 -15.45 20.10
N GLN A 44 -7.16 -15.98 19.28
CA GLN A 44 -6.49 -17.25 19.57
C GLN A 44 -5.86 -17.21 20.96
N SER A 45 -6.38 -18.07 21.83
CA SER A 45 -5.87 -18.25 23.18
C SER A 45 -4.50 -18.90 23.14
N MET A 46 -3.46 -18.18 23.55
CA MET A 46 -2.31 -18.84 24.15
C MET A 46 -2.76 -19.47 25.46
N ASP A 47 -2.47 -20.74 25.64
CA ASP A 47 -2.88 -21.56 26.78
C ASP A 47 -2.46 -20.90 28.10
N GLY A 48 -3.44 -20.53 28.93
CA GLY A 48 -3.27 -20.23 30.35
C GLY A 48 -2.87 -18.81 30.77
N GLY A 49 -2.83 -17.81 29.89
CA GLY A 49 -2.42 -16.44 30.24
C GLY A 49 -3.57 -15.42 30.15
N THR A 50 -3.58 -14.48 31.06
CA THR A 50 -4.41 -13.26 31.01
C THR A 50 -4.28 -12.61 29.63
N LEU A 51 -5.40 -12.31 28.96
CA LEU A 51 -5.42 -11.61 27.67
C LEU A 51 -4.69 -10.25 27.82
N MET A 52 -3.46 -10.19 27.34
CA MET A 52 -2.71 -8.93 27.33
C MET A 52 -3.10 -8.16 26.09
N VAL A 53 -3.94 -7.16 26.25
CA VAL A 53 -4.31 -6.24 25.18
C VAL A 53 -3.15 -5.28 24.97
N THR A 54 -2.31 -5.55 23.97
CA THR A 54 -1.22 -4.63 23.61
C THR A 54 -1.80 -3.30 23.08
N ALA A 55 -1.02 -2.22 23.16
CA ALA A 55 -1.42 -0.94 22.59
C ALA A 55 -1.80 -1.06 21.09
N GLN A 56 -1.14 -1.95 20.34
CA GLN A 56 -1.50 -2.22 18.96
C GLN A 56 -2.89 -2.84 18.83
N GLN A 57 -3.27 -3.80 19.68
CA GLN A 57 -4.60 -4.42 19.66
C GLN A 57 -5.69 -3.41 20.05
N GLN A 58 -5.40 -2.48 20.95
CA GLN A 58 -6.34 -1.42 21.32
C GLN A 58 -6.52 -0.38 20.20
N ASN A 59 -5.45 -0.07 19.45
CA ASN A 59 -5.54 0.79 18.27
C ASN A 59 -6.40 0.19 17.16
N LEU A 60 -6.46 -1.13 17.04
CA LEU A 60 -7.37 -1.80 16.10
C LEU A 60 -8.85 -1.61 16.46
N GLN A 61 -9.19 -1.12 17.65
CA GLN A 61 -10.55 -0.74 18.04
C GLN A 61 -10.89 0.73 17.71
N ALA A 62 -9.93 1.51 17.23
CA ALA A 62 -10.16 2.91 16.84
C ALA A 62 -11.13 3.03 15.66
N PRO A 63 -11.75 4.21 15.43
CA PRO A 63 -12.48 4.46 14.19
C PRO A 63 -11.56 4.28 12.98
N GLY A 64 -12.14 3.93 11.84
CA GLY A 64 -11.39 3.80 10.59
C GLY A 64 -10.51 2.56 10.50
N VAL A 65 -10.72 1.52 11.30
CA VAL A 65 -10.05 0.23 11.17
C VAL A 65 -11.01 -0.81 10.59
N SER A 66 -10.49 -1.64 9.66
CA SER A 66 -11.22 -2.76 9.06
C SER A 66 -10.27 -3.94 8.90
N THR A 67 -10.77 -5.15 9.06
CA THR A 67 -10.00 -6.39 8.91
C THR A 67 -10.62 -7.27 7.84
N ILE A 68 -9.79 -7.88 6.99
CA ILE A 68 -10.15 -8.89 5.99
C ILE A 68 -9.61 -10.22 6.48
N THR A 69 -10.45 -11.22 6.61
CA THR A 69 -10.09 -12.55 7.14
C THR A 69 -9.58 -13.51 6.09
N ALA A 70 -8.87 -14.57 6.51
CA ALA A 70 -8.45 -15.66 5.62
C ALA A 70 -9.64 -16.35 4.95
N ASP A 71 -10.78 -16.46 5.64
CA ASP A 71 -11.99 -17.07 5.10
C ASP A 71 -12.60 -16.25 3.95
N GLU A 72 -12.61 -14.92 4.07
CA GLU A 72 -13.01 -14.01 2.99
C GLU A 72 -12.11 -14.16 1.77
N ILE A 73 -10.78 -14.25 1.98
CA ILE A 73 -9.79 -14.48 0.92
C ILE A 73 -10.01 -15.85 0.25
N LYS A 74 -10.32 -16.90 1.02
CA LYS A 74 -10.59 -18.26 0.52
C LYS A 74 -11.86 -18.30 -0.35
N LYS A 75 -12.92 -17.62 0.09
CA LYS A 75 -14.23 -17.59 -0.59
C LYS A 75 -14.22 -16.75 -1.88
N HIS A 76 -13.39 -15.71 -1.91
CA HIS A 76 -13.20 -14.84 -3.08
C HIS A 76 -11.71 -14.49 -3.27
N PRO A 77 -10.90 -15.45 -3.76
CA PRO A 77 -9.47 -15.23 -3.90
C PRO A 77 -9.17 -14.15 -4.95
N PRO A 78 -8.26 -13.18 -4.64
CA PRO A 78 -7.91 -12.16 -5.60
C PRO A 78 -7.25 -12.77 -6.85
N ALA A 79 -7.62 -12.28 -8.02
CA ALA A 79 -7.14 -12.84 -9.28
C ALA A 79 -5.66 -12.54 -9.52
N ARG A 80 -5.25 -11.29 -9.37
CA ARG A 80 -3.92 -10.80 -9.75
C ARG A 80 -3.09 -10.31 -8.57
N ASP A 81 -3.73 -9.57 -7.66
CA ASP A 81 -3.08 -8.79 -6.62
C ASP A 81 -3.95 -8.73 -5.37
N VAL A 82 -3.35 -8.83 -4.20
CA VAL A 82 -4.04 -8.70 -2.91
C VAL A 82 -4.76 -7.35 -2.77
N SER A 83 -4.31 -6.31 -3.46
CA SER A 83 -5.01 -5.02 -3.51
C SER A 83 -6.44 -5.12 -4.03
N GLU A 84 -6.76 -6.14 -4.84
CA GLU A 84 -8.12 -6.36 -5.36
C GLU A 84 -9.13 -6.67 -4.25
N ILE A 85 -8.73 -7.37 -3.19
CA ILE A 85 -9.60 -7.61 -2.05
C ILE A 85 -9.52 -6.44 -1.04
N ILE A 86 -8.36 -5.82 -0.87
CA ILE A 86 -8.19 -4.68 0.04
C ILE A 86 -9.08 -3.51 -0.38
N ARG A 87 -9.29 -3.29 -1.69
CA ARG A 87 -10.16 -2.21 -2.20
C ARG A 87 -11.63 -2.34 -1.83
N THR A 88 -12.06 -3.50 -1.34
CA THR A 88 -13.44 -3.70 -0.87
C THR A 88 -13.70 -3.08 0.50
N MET A 89 -12.65 -2.65 1.19
CA MET A 89 -12.75 -1.98 2.49
C MET A 89 -13.19 -0.52 2.33
N PRO A 90 -13.88 0.04 3.33
CA PRO A 90 -14.27 1.45 3.30
C PRO A 90 -13.05 2.37 3.12
N GLY A 91 -13.19 3.42 2.30
CA GLY A 91 -12.13 4.40 2.04
C GLY A 91 -10.99 3.94 1.16
N VAL A 92 -10.97 2.70 0.69
CA VAL A 92 -9.89 2.17 -0.14
C VAL A 92 -10.25 2.21 -1.61
N ASN A 93 -9.36 2.78 -2.40
CA ASN A 93 -9.46 2.84 -3.86
C ASN A 93 -8.20 2.25 -4.49
N LEU A 94 -8.28 1.87 -5.76
CA LEU A 94 -7.13 1.59 -6.59
C LEU A 94 -6.97 2.71 -7.60
N THR A 95 -5.85 3.42 -7.53
CA THR A 95 -5.47 4.37 -8.56
C THR A 95 -4.68 3.64 -9.64
N GLY A 96 -5.18 3.67 -10.86
CA GLY A 96 -4.58 2.98 -12.00
C GLY A 96 -3.84 3.88 -12.96
N ASN A 97 -3.82 5.15 -12.66
CA ASN A 97 -3.32 6.15 -13.55
C ASN A 97 -1.99 6.65 -13.04
N SER A 98 -0.91 5.96 -13.38
CA SER A 98 0.36 6.62 -13.38
C SER A 98 0.26 7.83 -14.31
N THR A 99 0.37 9.04 -13.76
CA THR A 99 0.42 10.26 -14.57
C THR A 99 1.72 10.36 -15.34
N SER A 100 2.71 9.52 -15.04
CA SER A 100 3.92 9.40 -15.84
C SER A 100 3.70 8.65 -17.16
N GLY A 101 2.51 8.09 -17.36
CA GLY A 101 2.10 7.44 -18.60
C GLY A 101 2.76 6.10 -18.87
N GLN A 102 3.56 5.63 -17.96
CA GLN A 102 4.19 4.34 -18.08
C GLN A 102 3.19 3.27 -17.68
N ARG A 103 2.95 2.29 -18.55
CA ARG A 103 2.31 1.01 -18.22
C ARG A 103 0.96 1.06 -17.53
N GLY A 104 0.33 2.14 -17.59
CA GLY A 104 -1.03 2.60 -17.27
C GLY A 104 -2.05 1.74 -16.54
N ASN A 105 -1.74 0.58 -16.01
CA ASN A 105 -2.61 -0.23 -15.17
C ASN A 105 -1.89 -0.85 -13.97
N ASN A 106 -0.81 -0.23 -13.53
CA ASN A 106 -0.16 -0.58 -12.28
C ASN A 106 -0.94 0.05 -11.12
N ARG A 107 -2.04 -0.57 -10.76
CA ARG A 107 -2.92 -0.06 -9.71
C ARG A 107 -2.29 -0.20 -8.34
N GLN A 108 -2.31 0.88 -7.57
CA GLN A 108 -1.83 0.94 -6.20
C GLN A 108 -2.96 1.34 -5.27
N ILE A 109 -2.87 0.90 -4.03
CA ILE A 109 -3.83 1.28 -2.98
C ILE A 109 -3.70 2.77 -2.70
N ASP A 110 -4.83 3.46 -2.76
CA ASP A 110 -5.02 4.86 -2.39
C ASP A 110 -6.10 4.95 -1.32
N ILE A 111 -5.69 5.17 -0.08
CA ILE A 111 -6.63 5.32 1.02
C ILE A 111 -7.19 6.75 1.00
N ARG A 112 -8.51 6.86 0.92
CA ARG A 112 -9.29 8.11 0.95
C ARG A 112 -8.93 9.11 -0.16
N GLY A 113 -8.26 8.69 -1.24
CA GLY A 113 -7.86 9.59 -2.32
C GLY A 113 -6.69 10.52 -1.96
N MET A 114 -5.89 10.17 -0.97
CA MET A 114 -4.71 10.94 -0.57
C MET A 114 -3.47 10.65 -1.44
N GLY A 115 -3.58 9.65 -2.30
CA GLY A 115 -2.52 9.17 -3.17
C GLY A 115 -1.75 7.98 -2.58
N PRO A 116 -1.27 7.06 -3.43
CA PRO A 116 -0.64 5.80 -3.00
C PRO A 116 0.67 6.01 -2.21
N GLU A 117 1.38 7.11 -2.43
CA GLU A 117 2.59 7.46 -1.67
C GLU A 117 2.30 7.77 -0.18
N ASN A 118 1.03 7.96 0.19
CA ASN A 118 0.56 8.19 1.56
C ASN A 118 -0.03 6.95 2.23
N THR A 119 0.11 5.77 1.59
CA THR A 119 -0.32 4.49 2.15
C THR A 119 0.92 3.67 2.53
N LEU A 120 1.06 3.33 3.80
CA LEU A 120 2.11 2.46 4.29
C LEU A 120 1.66 1.00 4.16
N ILE A 121 2.46 0.17 3.51
CA ILE A 121 2.23 -1.28 3.43
C ILE A 121 3.19 -1.97 4.39
N MET A 122 2.65 -2.91 5.18
CA MET A 122 3.39 -3.70 6.16
C MET A 122 3.13 -5.19 5.96
N VAL A 123 4.08 -6.01 6.34
CA VAL A 123 3.94 -7.47 6.47
C VAL A 123 4.41 -7.87 7.87
N ASP A 124 3.57 -8.57 8.61
CA ASP A 124 3.82 -8.98 10.01
C ASP A 124 4.27 -7.82 10.92
N GLY A 125 3.68 -6.62 10.70
CA GLY A 125 4.00 -5.40 11.45
C GLY A 125 5.28 -4.68 11.01
N MET A 126 5.97 -5.13 9.97
CA MET A 126 7.18 -4.49 9.46
C MET A 126 6.92 -3.78 8.13
N PRO A 127 7.25 -2.47 8.00
CA PRO A 127 7.08 -1.71 6.77
C PRO A 127 7.80 -2.33 5.57
N ILE A 128 7.19 -2.31 4.41
CA ILE A 128 7.81 -2.69 3.13
C ILE A 128 8.19 -1.41 2.38
N THR A 129 9.44 -1.34 1.92
CA THR A 129 10.00 -0.14 1.29
C THR A 129 10.47 -0.35 -0.14
N SER A 130 10.25 -1.53 -0.70
CA SER A 130 10.76 -1.92 -2.02
C SER A 130 10.33 -0.99 -3.17
N ARG A 131 9.12 -0.41 -3.10
CA ARG A 131 8.66 0.60 -4.09
C ARG A 131 9.53 1.85 -4.13
N ASN A 132 10.28 2.18 -3.07
CA ASN A 132 11.18 3.31 -3.04
C ASN A 132 12.38 3.15 -3.99
N SER A 133 12.64 1.94 -4.48
CA SER A 133 13.60 1.67 -5.57
C SER A 133 13.06 2.02 -6.96
N VAL A 134 11.81 2.48 -7.07
CA VAL A 134 11.21 2.91 -8.33
C VAL A 134 11.24 4.43 -8.39
N ARG A 135 11.80 4.99 -9.47
CA ARG A 135 11.86 6.43 -9.66
C ARG A 135 10.46 7.07 -9.70
N LEU A 136 10.40 8.33 -9.35
CA LEU A 136 9.21 9.16 -9.53
C LEU A 136 9.17 9.73 -10.96
N GLY A 137 8.00 9.69 -11.57
CA GLY A 137 7.73 10.42 -12.81
C GLY A 137 7.39 11.89 -12.56
N TRP A 138 7.07 12.64 -13.63
CA TRP A 138 6.78 14.07 -13.61
C TRP A 138 5.62 14.48 -12.70
N ARG A 139 4.72 13.55 -12.36
CA ARG A 139 3.54 13.82 -11.50
C ARG A 139 3.68 13.24 -10.09
N GLY A 140 4.86 12.76 -9.71
CA GLY A 140 5.12 12.21 -8.39
C GLY A 140 4.61 10.80 -8.20
N GLU A 141 4.27 10.11 -9.26
CA GLU A 141 3.83 8.72 -9.21
C GLU A 141 4.95 7.77 -9.61
N ARG A 142 4.88 6.54 -9.10
CA ARG A 142 5.84 5.48 -9.39
C ARG A 142 5.22 4.44 -10.32
N ASP A 143 5.98 4.01 -11.31
CA ASP A 143 5.58 2.91 -12.17
C ASP A 143 5.86 1.56 -11.49
N THR A 144 4.99 1.22 -10.55
CA THR A 144 5.03 -0.04 -9.81
C THR A 144 3.62 -0.43 -9.38
N ARG A 145 3.38 -1.73 -9.16
CA ARG A 145 2.15 -2.24 -8.56
C ARG A 145 2.06 -2.02 -7.04
N GLY A 146 3.04 -1.34 -6.46
CA GLY A 146 3.15 -1.18 -5.02
C GLY A 146 3.71 -2.42 -4.33
N ASP A 147 3.49 -2.49 -3.04
CA ASP A 147 4.09 -3.50 -2.15
C ASP A 147 3.08 -4.55 -1.64
N THR A 148 1.96 -4.77 -2.33
CA THR A 148 0.89 -5.69 -1.89
C THR A 148 1.07 -7.14 -2.35
N ASN A 149 2.03 -7.42 -3.23
CA ASN A 149 2.24 -8.73 -3.85
C ASN A 149 3.42 -9.53 -3.27
N TRP A 150 3.86 -9.21 -2.06
CA TRP A 150 5.00 -9.89 -1.44
C TRP A 150 4.62 -11.13 -0.63
N VAL A 151 3.33 -11.36 -0.41
CA VAL A 151 2.79 -12.53 0.27
C VAL A 151 1.75 -13.19 -0.63
N PRO A 152 1.83 -14.51 -0.90
CA PRO A 152 0.76 -15.22 -1.58
C PRO A 152 -0.56 -15.10 -0.81
N PRO A 153 -1.70 -14.84 -1.47
CA PRO A 153 -2.97 -14.64 -0.78
C PRO A 153 -3.37 -15.76 0.17
N GLU A 154 -3.04 -17.00 -0.18
CA GLU A 154 -3.37 -18.19 0.60
C GLU A 154 -2.54 -18.31 1.89
N MET A 155 -1.42 -17.56 1.98
CA MET A 155 -0.57 -17.48 3.17
C MET A 155 -0.98 -16.36 4.14
N ILE A 156 -1.99 -15.59 3.80
CA ILE A 156 -2.49 -14.49 4.62
C ILE A 156 -3.47 -15.04 5.65
N ASP A 157 -3.28 -14.67 6.91
CA ASP A 157 -4.21 -14.91 8.01
C ASP A 157 -5.30 -13.83 8.02
N HIS A 158 -4.90 -12.58 8.06
CA HIS A 158 -5.78 -11.43 7.93
C HIS A 158 -5.03 -10.21 7.41
N ILE A 159 -5.79 -9.21 7.00
CA ILE A 159 -5.25 -7.91 6.57
C ILE A 159 -5.97 -6.83 7.36
N ASP A 160 -5.21 -6.02 8.10
CA ASP A 160 -5.72 -4.83 8.77
C ASP A 160 -5.54 -3.61 7.90
N VAL A 161 -6.62 -2.85 7.73
CA VAL A 161 -6.61 -1.56 7.05
C VAL A 161 -6.91 -0.48 8.08
N ILE A 162 -5.89 0.31 8.44
CA ILE A 162 -5.94 1.32 9.49
C ILE A 162 -5.94 2.69 8.82
N ARG A 163 -6.94 3.51 9.08
CA ARG A 163 -7.13 4.83 8.48
C ARG A 163 -7.13 5.92 9.54
N GLY A 164 -6.92 7.17 9.12
CA GLY A 164 -7.09 8.34 9.96
C GLY A 164 -6.13 8.47 11.14
N PRO A 165 -6.59 8.97 12.29
CA PRO A 165 -5.75 9.25 13.46
C PRO A 165 -5.02 8.03 14.03
N ALA A 166 -5.60 6.84 13.96
CA ALA A 166 -4.97 5.61 14.41
C ALA A 166 -3.70 5.25 13.62
N ALA A 167 -3.60 5.69 12.35
CA ALA A 167 -2.43 5.46 11.51
C ALA A 167 -1.23 6.35 11.89
N VAL A 168 -1.42 7.42 12.66
CA VAL A 168 -0.36 8.39 13.04
C VAL A 168 0.78 7.72 13.80
N ARG A 169 0.49 6.72 14.62
CA ARG A 169 1.45 5.91 15.36
C ARG A 169 2.55 5.33 14.45
N TYR A 170 2.22 4.95 13.22
CA TYR A 170 3.13 4.27 12.30
C TYR A 170 4.10 5.23 11.57
N GLY A 171 3.96 6.53 11.77
CA GLY A 171 4.92 7.56 11.35
C GLY A 171 4.97 7.81 9.85
N ASN A 172 6.19 7.83 9.30
CA ASN A 172 6.43 8.25 7.92
C ASN A 172 5.70 7.40 6.88
N GLY A 173 4.91 8.06 6.03
CA GLY A 173 4.19 7.42 4.92
C GLY A 173 2.78 6.92 5.27
N ALA A 174 2.34 7.02 6.53
CA ALA A 174 1.03 6.58 6.99
C ALA A 174 -0.05 7.68 6.99
N ALA A 175 0.17 8.78 6.25
CA ALA A 175 -0.74 9.94 6.28
C ALA A 175 -2.15 9.62 5.75
N GLY A 176 -2.30 8.74 4.78
CA GLY A 176 -3.57 8.20 4.30
C GLY A 176 -4.04 7.01 5.10
N GLY A 177 -3.11 6.16 5.53
CA GLY A 177 -3.39 4.96 6.29
C GLY A 177 -2.31 3.89 6.17
N VAL A 178 -2.58 2.76 6.79
CA VAL A 178 -1.71 1.57 6.84
C VAL A 178 -2.49 0.35 6.37
N VAL A 179 -1.84 -0.48 5.57
CA VAL A 179 -2.29 -1.85 5.26
C VAL A 179 -1.28 -2.80 5.86
N ASN A 180 -1.68 -3.59 6.84
CA ASN A 180 -0.82 -4.56 7.50
C ASN A 180 -1.29 -5.98 7.13
N ILE A 181 -0.47 -6.69 6.37
CA ILE A 181 -0.73 -8.06 5.94
C ILE A 181 -0.10 -9.01 6.96
N ILE A 182 -0.92 -9.76 7.66
CA ILE A 182 -0.49 -10.73 8.66
C ILE A 182 -0.46 -12.11 8.03
N THR A 183 0.68 -12.79 8.15
CA THR A 183 0.87 -14.15 7.61
C THR A 183 0.42 -15.21 8.60
N LYS A 184 -0.13 -16.32 8.10
CA LYS A 184 -0.50 -17.48 8.92
C LYS A 184 0.69 -17.99 9.70
N LYS A 185 0.48 -18.29 10.98
CA LYS A 185 1.44 -18.95 11.88
C LYS A 185 0.70 -19.95 12.71
N GLN A 186 1.15 -21.20 12.71
CA GLN A 186 0.66 -22.21 13.63
C GLN A 186 1.45 -22.14 14.92
N THR A 187 0.77 -22.33 16.04
CA THR A 187 1.36 -22.22 17.38
C THR A 187 1.30 -23.53 18.15
N ASP A 188 0.61 -24.54 17.60
CA ASP A 188 0.58 -25.88 18.20
C ASP A 188 1.87 -26.66 17.92
N GLN A 189 2.06 -27.77 18.64
CA GLN A 189 3.22 -28.64 18.51
C GLN A 189 3.01 -29.76 17.48
N GLN A 190 2.33 -29.43 16.35
CA GLN A 190 2.06 -30.36 15.27
C GLN A 190 2.67 -29.90 13.95
N TRP A 191 2.85 -30.84 13.04
CA TRP A 191 3.27 -30.53 11.68
C TRP A 191 2.06 -30.15 10.83
N HIS A 192 2.17 -29.04 10.15
CA HIS A 192 1.17 -28.54 9.22
C HIS A 192 1.79 -28.29 7.85
N GLY A 193 1.05 -28.60 6.83
CA GLY A 193 1.44 -28.32 5.47
C GLY A 193 0.24 -27.90 4.64
N SER A 194 0.49 -27.10 3.62
CA SER A 194 -0.54 -26.73 2.65
C SER A 194 -0.01 -26.73 1.22
N TRP A 195 -0.87 -27.02 0.29
CA TRP A 195 -0.64 -26.78 -1.13
C TRP A 195 -1.89 -26.20 -1.73
N ASN A 196 -1.74 -25.04 -2.36
CA ASN A 196 -2.85 -24.31 -2.94
C ASN A 196 -2.57 -24.03 -4.41
N THR A 197 -3.61 -24.08 -5.24
CA THR A 197 -3.56 -23.69 -6.64
C THR A 197 -4.74 -22.81 -6.99
N TYR A 198 -4.49 -21.81 -7.82
CA TYR A 198 -5.51 -20.92 -8.37
C TYR A 198 -5.34 -20.80 -9.88
N TYR A 199 -6.43 -20.84 -10.60
CA TYR A 199 -6.46 -20.62 -12.03
C TYR A 199 -7.69 -19.82 -12.44
N ASN A 200 -7.52 -18.82 -13.31
CA ASN A 200 -8.64 -18.13 -13.91
C ASN A 200 -8.55 -18.11 -15.43
N VAL A 201 -9.70 -17.99 -16.05
CA VAL A 201 -9.88 -17.92 -17.51
C VAL A 201 -10.82 -16.75 -17.82
N PRO A 202 -10.29 -15.62 -18.34
CA PRO A 202 -11.15 -14.58 -18.91
C PRO A 202 -11.93 -15.12 -20.09
N GLU A 203 -13.21 -14.77 -20.22
CA GLU A 203 -14.02 -15.13 -21.37
C GLU A 203 -13.51 -14.48 -22.65
N HIS A 204 -13.03 -13.26 -22.53
CA HIS A 204 -12.44 -12.53 -23.64
C HIS A 204 -10.96 -12.87 -23.82
N LYS A 205 -10.62 -13.47 -24.96
CA LYS A 205 -9.25 -13.98 -25.25
C LYS A 205 -8.15 -12.93 -25.27
N ALA A 206 -8.49 -11.66 -25.43
CA ALA A 206 -7.53 -10.57 -25.37
C ALA A 206 -7.10 -10.22 -23.94
N GLU A 207 -7.80 -10.74 -22.92
CA GLU A 207 -7.46 -10.52 -21.51
C GLU A 207 -6.54 -11.62 -20.98
N GLY A 208 -5.57 -11.22 -20.14
CA GLY A 208 -4.58 -12.15 -19.60
C GLY A 208 -5.11 -13.02 -18.48
N ALA A 209 -4.94 -14.34 -18.59
CA ALA A 209 -5.25 -15.34 -17.56
C ALA A 209 -4.19 -15.39 -16.46
N THR A 210 -4.60 -15.81 -15.25
CA THR A 210 -3.73 -15.97 -14.08
C THR A 210 -3.63 -17.43 -13.66
N ARG A 211 -2.42 -17.85 -13.29
CA ARG A 211 -2.11 -19.14 -12.66
C ARG A 211 -1.24 -18.91 -11.45
N ARG A 212 -1.59 -19.52 -10.32
CA ARG A 212 -0.85 -19.41 -9.08
C ARG A 212 -0.80 -20.75 -8.37
N THR A 213 0.36 -21.08 -7.80
CA THR A 213 0.51 -22.20 -6.87
C THR A 213 1.43 -21.78 -5.73
N ASN A 214 1.14 -22.25 -4.54
CA ASN A 214 1.98 -22.04 -3.37
C ASN A 214 1.91 -23.24 -2.42
N PHE A 215 2.89 -23.30 -1.55
CA PHE A 215 2.98 -24.32 -0.51
C PHE A 215 3.42 -23.70 0.81
N SER A 216 3.06 -24.32 1.90
CA SER A 216 3.64 -24.09 3.22
C SER A 216 3.95 -25.40 3.92
N LEU A 217 4.95 -25.35 4.78
CA LEU A 217 5.31 -26.42 5.73
C LEU A 217 5.78 -25.75 7.00
N GLU A 218 5.19 -26.12 8.13
CA GLU A 218 5.55 -25.61 9.43
C GLU A 218 5.38 -26.68 10.50
N GLY A 219 6.13 -26.54 11.61
CA GLY A 219 6.05 -27.50 12.70
C GLY A 219 7.22 -27.37 13.68
N PRO A 220 7.19 -28.19 14.75
CA PRO A 220 8.23 -28.20 15.77
C PRO A 220 9.53 -28.84 15.26
N LEU A 221 10.67 -28.26 15.67
CA LEU A 221 12.02 -28.85 15.55
C LEU A 221 12.57 -29.27 16.90
N GLY A 222 11.72 -29.59 17.86
CA GLY A 222 12.00 -29.90 19.26
C GLY A 222 11.04 -29.11 20.15
N ASP A 223 11.29 -29.12 21.46
CA ASP A 223 10.34 -28.53 22.42
C ASP A 223 10.27 -26.99 22.35
N ASP A 224 11.41 -26.34 22.04
CA ASP A 224 11.53 -24.89 22.08
C ASP A 224 11.63 -24.24 20.68
N PHE A 225 11.73 -25.02 19.61
CA PHE A 225 11.93 -24.52 18.26
C PHE A 225 10.78 -24.88 17.34
N ASN A 226 10.30 -23.90 16.60
CA ASN A 226 9.38 -24.08 15.49
C ASN A 226 9.97 -23.47 14.22
N PHE A 227 9.63 -24.06 13.08
CA PHE A 227 9.98 -23.47 11.80
C PHE A 227 8.76 -23.34 10.92
N ARG A 228 8.84 -22.44 9.96
CA ARG A 228 7.87 -22.29 8.87
C ARG A 228 8.65 -22.03 7.58
N LEU A 229 8.29 -22.74 6.53
CA LEU A 229 8.75 -22.50 5.16
C LEU A 229 7.54 -22.37 4.25
N TYR A 230 7.44 -21.27 3.50
CA TYR A 230 6.43 -21.15 2.45
C TYR A 230 7.02 -20.54 1.19
N GLY A 231 6.39 -20.83 0.06
CA GLY A 231 6.78 -20.29 -1.22
C GLY A 231 5.66 -20.34 -2.23
N GLY A 232 5.80 -19.54 -3.29
CA GLY A 232 4.78 -19.44 -4.31
C GLY A 232 5.34 -19.06 -5.67
N LEU A 233 4.57 -19.45 -6.69
CA LEU A 233 4.75 -19.05 -8.09
C LEU A 233 3.43 -18.54 -8.62
N ALA A 234 3.42 -17.33 -9.18
CA ALA A 234 2.24 -16.78 -9.83
C ALA A 234 2.64 -16.20 -11.19
N LYS A 235 1.79 -16.41 -12.19
CA LYS A 235 1.92 -15.83 -13.51
C LYS A 235 0.57 -15.33 -14.00
N THR A 236 0.51 -14.04 -14.32
CA THR A 236 -0.60 -13.44 -15.05
C THR A 236 -0.10 -13.06 -16.43
N GLN A 237 -0.80 -13.43 -17.47
CA GLN A 237 -0.46 -13.06 -18.85
C GLN A 237 -0.75 -11.56 -19.08
N ALA A 238 -0.03 -10.94 -20.01
CA ALA A 238 -0.35 -9.61 -20.50
C ALA A 238 -1.65 -9.63 -21.30
N ASP A 239 -2.43 -8.55 -21.27
CA ASP A 239 -3.53 -8.34 -22.19
C ASP A 239 -2.97 -8.17 -23.62
N ALA A 240 -3.75 -8.51 -24.63
CA ALA A 240 -3.36 -8.32 -26.03
C ALA A 240 -3.05 -6.84 -26.32
N TYR A 241 -2.06 -6.59 -27.16
CA TYR A 241 -1.59 -5.23 -27.48
C TYR A 241 -2.66 -4.36 -28.16
N ASP A 242 -3.66 -5.00 -28.76
CA ASP A 242 -4.76 -4.41 -29.50
C ASP A 242 -6.10 -4.46 -28.76
N ILE A 243 -6.12 -4.80 -27.48
CA ILE A 243 -7.34 -4.96 -26.68
C ILE A 243 -8.27 -3.73 -26.73
N ASN A 244 -7.72 -2.55 -26.97
CA ASN A 244 -8.47 -1.30 -27.07
C ASN A 244 -8.82 -0.90 -28.51
N GLU A 245 -8.58 -1.78 -29.50
CA GLU A 245 -9.04 -1.58 -30.86
C GLU A 245 -10.58 -1.48 -30.91
N GLY A 246 -11.08 -0.48 -31.64
CA GLY A 246 -12.52 -0.19 -31.71
C GLY A 246 -13.10 0.57 -30.51
N HIS A 247 -12.32 0.79 -29.44
CA HIS A 247 -12.72 1.53 -28.24
C HIS A 247 -11.93 2.83 -28.07
N ALA A 248 -10.69 2.86 -28.54
CA ALA A 248 -9.87 4.05 -28.61
C ALA A 248 -9.51 4.39 -30.05
N ALA A 249 -9.23 5.65 -30.32
CA ALA A 249 -8.71 6.03 -31.62
C ALA A 249 -7.27 5.57 -31.82
N ALA A 250 -6.99 4.99 -32.99
CA ALA A 250 -5.64 4.64 -33.37
C ALA A 250 -4.76 5.88 -33.52
N ARG A 251 -3.51 5.76 -33.15
CA ARG A 251 -2.49 6.78 -33.44
C ARG A 251 -2.31 6.97 -34.91
N THR A 252 -2.06 8.21 -35.33
CA THR A 252 -1.69 8.59 -36.73
C THR A 252 -0.18 8.93 -36.79
N GLY A 253 0.36 9.10 -37.98
CA GLY A 253 1.76 9.46 -38.19
C GLY A 253 2.73 8.31 -38.00
N THR A 254 3.90 8.54 -37.39
CA THR A 254 5.01 7.57 -37.31
C THR A 254 4.63 6.22 -36.72
N TYR A 255 3.66 6.18 -35.80
CA TYR A 255 3.18 4.95 -35.15
C TYR A 255 1.72 4.69 -35.48
N ALA A 256 1.32 4.97 -36.73
CA ALA A 256 -0.06 4.77 -37.18
C ALA A 256 -0.56 3.35 -36.91
N GLY A 257 -1.82 3.25 -36.47
CA GLY A 257 -2.46 1.97 -36.11
C GLY A 257 -2.11 1.47 -34.72
N SER A 258 -1.36 2.22 -33.87
CA SER A 258 -1.16 1.87 -32.47
C SER A 258 -2.37 2.32 -31.63
N TYR A 259 -2.77 1.47 -30.68
CA TYR A 259 -3.81 1.75 -29.68
C TYR A 259 -3.19 1.85 -28.29
N PRO A 260 -3.89 2.43 -27.29
CA PRO A 260 -3.47 2.34 -25.89
C PRO A 260 -3.28 0.88 -25.47
N SER A 261 -2.21 0.59 -24.76
CA SER A 261 -1.93 -0.77 -24.29
C SER A 261 -2.94 -1.22 -23.23
N GLY A 262 -3.15 -2.54 -23.14
CA GLY A 262 -3.88 -3.19 -22.08
C GLY A 262 -3.07 -3.28 -20.77
N ARG A 263 -3.51 -4.16 -19.89
CA ARG A 263 -2.82 -4.43 -18.61
C ARG A 263 -1.58 -5.28 -18.84
N GLU A 264 -0.50 -4.94 -18.16
CA GLU A 264 0.66 -5.81 -18.12
C GLU A 264 0.35 -7.11 -17.37
N GLY A 265 1.00 -8.16 -17.77
CA GLY A 265 1.06 -9.39 -17.00
C GLY A 265 2.10 -9.30 -15.88
N SER A 266 2.23 -10.36 -15.12
CA SER A 266 3.18 -10.46 -14.02
C SER A 266 3.72 -11.87 -13.80
N VAL A 267 4.92 -11.94 -13.24
CA VAL A 267 5.53 -13.18 -12.73
C VAL A 267 6.03 -12.90 -11.33
N ASN A 268 5.48 -13.61 -10.34
CA ASN A 268 5.91 -13.52 -8.95
C ASN A 268 6.50 -14.87 -8.53
N LYS A 269 7.59 -14.82 -7.77
CA LYS A 269 8.28 -15.97 -7.20
C LYS A 269 8.72 -15.62 -5.80
N ASP A 270 8.28 -16.42 -4.81
CA ASP A 270 8.49 -16.11 -3.41
C ASP A 270 8.98 -17.37 -2.67
N ILE A 271 9.89 -17.18 -1.74
CA ILE A 271 10.26 -18.16 -0.73
C ILE A 271 10.59 -17.44 0.56
N ASN A 272 10.04 -17.91 1.68
CA ASN A 272 10.23 -17.34 3.00
C ASN A 272 10.42 -18.45 4.02
N ALA A 273 11.38 -18.28 4.91
CA ALA A 273 11.65 -19.17 6.01
C ALA A 273 11.63 -18.40 7.33
N LEU A 274 11.05 -18.99 8.36
CA LEU A 274 10.99 -18.49 9.72
C LEU A 274 11.49 -19.61 10.66
N LEU A 275 12.40 -19.26 11.56
CA LEU A 275 12.79 -20.08 12.71
C LEU A 275 12.39 -19.32 13.97
N SER A 276 11.57 -19.93 14.80
CA SER A 276 11.11 -19.38 16.06
C SER A 276 11.69 -20.18 17.22
N TRP A 277 12.23 -19.50 18.20
CA TRP A 277 12.83 -20.07 19.42
C TRP A 277 12.16 -19.49 20.66
N ALA A 278 11.44 -20.33 21.38
CA ALA A 278 10.87 -20.04 22.70
C ALA A 278 11.95 -20.26 23.78
N PHE A 279 12.86 -19.30 23.96
CA PHE A 279 14.05 -19.47 24.82
C PHE A 279 13.75 -19.33 26.33
N ALA A 280 12.57 -18.84 26.68
CA ALA A 280 12.03 -18.78 28.04
C ALA A 280 10.49 -18.68 27.97
N PRO A 281 9.77 -18.91 29.08
CA PRO A 281 8.32 -18.73 29.12
C PRO A 281 7.91 -17.34 28.60
N MET A 282 6.98 -17.29 27.66
CA MET A 282 6.47 -16.07 27.01
C MET A 282 7.56 -15.20 26.35
N GLN A 283 8.72 -15.76 26.02
CA GLN A 283 9.83 -15.06 25.35
C GLN A 283 10.17 -15.79 24.06
N THR A 284 9.97 -15.15 22.93
CA THR A 284 10.19 -15.74 21.62
C THR A 284 11.16 -14.92 20.79
N LEU A 285 12.15 -15.55 20.20
CA LEU A 285 13.06 -14.97 19.22
C LEU A 285 12.78 -15.59 17.85
N GLU A 286 12.44 -14.76 16.88
CA GLU A 286 12.13 -15.16 15.51
C GLU A 286 13.23 -14.68 14.55
N LEU A 287 13.83 -15.59 13.80
CA LEU A 287 14.71 -15.29 12.66
C LEU A 287 13.94 -15.56 11.37
N GLN A 288 13.72 -14.54 10.57
CA GLN A 288 13.04 -14.67 9.28
C GLN A 288 13.98 -14.28 8.15
N ALA A 289 13.93 -15.04 7.05
CA ALA A 289 14.62 -14.74 5.80
C ALA A 289 13.68 -14.94 4.62
N GLY A 290 13.68 -13.99 3.69
CA GLY A 290 12.82 -14.03 2.52
C GLY A 290 13.54 -13.62 1.25
N PHE A 291 13.17 -14.26 0.15
CA PHE A 291 13.52 -13.87 -1.20
C PHE A 291 12.26 -13.82 -2.05
N SER A 292 12.01 -12.69 -2.69
CA SER A 292 10.88 -12.50 -3.58
C SER A 292 11.32 -11.82 -4.87
N ARG A 293 10.69 -12.18 -5.99
CA ARG A 293 10.92 -11.59 -7.30
C ARG A 293 9.59 -11.30 -7.97
N GLN A 294 9.41 -10.06 -8.36
CA GLN A 294 8.28 -9.63 -9.19
C GLN A 294 8.80 -9.17 -10.56
N GLY A 295 8.24 -9.73 -11.63
CA GLY A 295 8.45 -9.29 -13.00
C GLY A 295 7.14 -8.83 -13.60
N ASN A 296 7.20 -7.88 -14.57
CA ASN A 296 6.08 -7.62 -15.44
C ASN A 296 6.14 -8.49 -16.70
N LEU A 297 5.02 -8.64 -17.39
CA LEU A 297 4.99 -9.08 -18.76
C LEU A 297 4.44 -7.93 -19.59
N TYR A 298 5.28 -7.39 -20.47
CA TYR A 298 5.02 -6.14 -21.16
C TYR A 298 3.83 -6.26 -22.12
N ALA A 299 2.91 -5.30 -22.08
CA ALA A 299 1.70 -5.26 -22.91
C ALA A 299 1.73 -4.17 -23.99
N GLY A 300 2.82 -3.44 -24.11
CA GLY A 300 2.93 -2.24 -24.92
C GLY A 300 3.03 -0.97 -24.05
N ASP A 301 3.31 0.16 -24.66
CA ASP A 301 3.45 1.42 -23.97
C ASP A 301 2.17 2.27 -23.97
N THR A 302 2.13 3.22 -23.08
CA THR A 302 1.01 4.15 -22.96
C THR A 302 1.10 5.34 -23.91
N GLN A 303 2.20 5.49 -24.62
CA GLN A 303 2.41 6.52 -25.64
C GLN A 303 1.92 6.08 -27.03
N ASN A 304 1.27 4.92 -27.11
CA ASN A 304 0.73 4.37 -28.35
C ASN A 304 1.80 4.24 -29.44
N THR A 305 2.94 3.63 -29.10
CA THR A 305 4.01 3.32 -30.06
C THR A 305 4.09 1.82 -30.37
N ASN A 306 3.01 1.07 -30.12
CA ASN A 306 2.96 -0.39 -30.20
C ASN A 306 3.27 -0.96 -31.58
N THR A 307 3.15 -0.16 -32.66
CA THR A 307 3.56 -0.55 -34.02
C THR A 307 5.06 -0.46 -34.26
N SER A 308 5.86 0.12 -33.36
CA SER A 308 7.31 0.11 -33.49
C SER A 308 7.89 -1.30 -33.37
N ALA A 309 8.95 -1.60 -34.15
CA ALA A 309 9.59 -2.91 -34.13
C ALA A 309 10.12 -3.29 -32.72
N LEU A 310 10.70 -2.32 -32.02
CA LEU A 310 11.22 -2.53 -30.67
C LEU A 310 10.08 -2.91 -29.67
N VAL A 311 8.99 -2.14 -29.65
CA VAL A 311 7.87 -2.40 -28.74
C VAL A 311 7.22 -3.74 -29.04
N LYS A 312 7.03 -4.08 -30.31
CA LYS A 312 6.54 -5.40 -30.74
C LYS A 312 7.44 -6.55 -30.26
N SER A 313 8.76 -6.38 -30.33
CA SER A 313 9.70 -7.41 -29.91
C SER A 313 9.72 -7.64 -28.39
N LEU A 314 9.29 -6.66 -27.60
CA LEU A 314 9.25 -6.74 -26.14
C LEU A 314 7.91 -7.24 -25.60
N TYR A 315 6.87 -7.37 -26.44
CA TYR A 315 5.56 -7.81 -26.01
C TYR A 315 5.61 -9.21 -25.37
N GLY A 316 5.08 -9.32 -24.15
CA GLY A 316 5.11 -10.55 -23.36
C GLY A 316 6.43 -10.83 -22.64
N ASP A 317 7.47 -10.02 -22.89
CA ASP A 317 8.75 -10.13 -22.18
C ASP A 317 8.77 -9.35 -20.87
N GLU A 318 9.68 -9.73 -19.98
CA GLU A 318 9.89 -9.01 -18.73
C GLU A 318 10.79 -7.79 -18.97
N THR A 319 10.21 -6.61 -18.97
CA THR A 319 10.90 -5.32 -19.09
C THR A 319 11.23 -4.68 -17.73
N ASN A 320 10.70 -5.25 -16.66
CA ASN A 320 10.97 -4.85 -15.28
C ASN A 320 11.05 -6.08 -14.38
N ARG A 321 12.06 -6.13 -13.50
CA ARG A 321 12.30 -7.20 -12.53
C ARG A 321 12.66 -6.56 -11.20
N LEU A 322 11.80 -6.73 -10.21
CA LEU A 322 12.03 -6.26 -8.85
C LEU A 322 12.37 -7.45 -7.96
N TYR A 323 13.57 -7.45 -7.40
CA TYR A 323 14.05 -8.48 -6.47
C TYR A 323 14.06 -7.89 -5.07
N ARG A 324 13.50 -8.60 -4.12
CA ARG A 324 13.49 -8.25 -2.71
C ARG A 324 14.12 -9.39 -1.89
N GLN A 325 15.08 -9.05 -1.06
CA GLN A 325 15.72 -9.93 -0.08
C GLN A 325 15.58 -9.28 1.29
N ASN A 326 15.10 -10.01 2.26
CA ASN A 326 14.97 -9.50 3.62
C ASN A 326 15.45 -10.54 4.64
N VAL A 327 16.06 -10.04 5.70
CA VAL A 327 16.36 -10.79 6.91
C VAL A 327 15.90 -9.94 8.10
N SER A 328 15.22 -10.56 9.04
CA SER A 328 14.83 -9.92 10.29
C SER A 328 15.05 -10.82 11.49
N LEU A 329 15.38 -10.19 12.60
CA LEU A 329 15.44 -10.82 13.91
C LEU A 329 14.45 -10.07 14.80
N LYS A 330 13.47 -10.79 15.35
CA LYS A 330 12.40 -10.23 16.18
C LYS A 330 12.35 -10.92 17.51
N TRP A 331 12.37 -10.15 18.58
CA TRP A 331 12.10 -10.60 19.93
C TRP A 331 10.72 -10.09 20.38
N THR A 332 9.87 -11.01 20.77
CA THR A 332 8.59 -10.73 21.41
C THR A 332 8.65 -11.31 22.82
N GLY A 333 8.39 -10.46 23.81
CA GLY A 333 8.43 -10.85 25.21
C GLY A 333 7.20 -10.38 25.95
N ALA A 334 6.76 -11.21 26.91
CA ALA A 334 5.72 -10.86 27.86
C ALA A 334 6.16 -11.35 29.25
N TRP A 335 5.63 -10.70 30.28
CA TRP A 335 5.93 -11.00 31.69
C TRP A 335 4.64 -11.10 32.51
N ASP A 336 4.69 -11.80 33.63
CA ASP A 336 3.53 -12.04 34.50
C ASP A 336 2.89 -10.77 35.03
N ASN A 337 3.64 -9.65 35.10
CA ASN A 337 3.12 -8.34 35.50
C ASN A 337 2.41 -7.58 34.36
N GLY A 338 2.20 -8.23 33.21
CA GLY A 338 1.51 -7.65 32.06
C GLY A 338 2.39 -6.76 31.18
N VAL A 339 3.68 -6.57 31.50
CA VAL A 339 4.62 -5.88 30.62
C VAL A 339 4.86 -6.72 29.36
N SER A 340 4.89 -6.09 28.20
CA SER A 340 5.26 -6.75 26.93
C SER A 340 6.24 -5.93 26.12
N THR A 341 7.02 -6.59 25.29
CA THR A 341 7.95 -5.95 24.36
C THR A 341 7.87 -6.54 22.97
N ASN A 342 8.13 -5.69 21.98
CA ASN A 342 8.28 -6.06 20.59
C ASN A 342 9.50 -5.33 20.03
N THR A 343 10.59 -6.05 19.82
CA THR A 343 11.86 -5.48 19.34
C THR A 343 12.32 -6.24 18.11
N TYR A 344 12.64 -5.52 17.03
CA TYR A 344 13.18 -6.18 15.85
C TYR A 344 14.24 -5.34 15.13
N ALA A 345 15.12 -6.06 14.45
CA ALA A 345 16.05 -5.54 13.47
C ALA A 345 15.77 -6.16 12.11
N ARG A 346 15.66 -5.35 11.07
CA ARG A 346 15.43 -5.82 9.70
C ARG A 346 16.44 -5.19 8.75
N TYR A 347 16.97 -6.02 7.87
CA TYR A 347 17.67 -5.58 6.66
C TYR A 347 16.89 -6.01 5.43
N GLU A 348 16.61 -5.08 4.55
CA GLU A 348 15.96 -5.32 3.27
C GLU A 348 16.82 -4.78 2.14
N LYS A 349 17.05 -5.60 1.12
CA LYS A 349 17.72 -5.22 -0.11
C LYS A 349 16.79 -5.39 -1.29
N THR A 350 16.58 -4.32 -2.02
CA THR A 350 15.79 -4.31 -3.25
C THR A 350 16.68 -3.99 -4.45
N ARG A 351 16.51 -4.76 -5.52
CA ARG A 351 17.10 -4.47 -6.83
C ARG A 351 15.97 -4.36 -7.85
N ASN A 352 15.83 -3.18 -8.43
CA ASN A 352 14.88 -2.89 -9.49
C ASN A 352 15.66 -2.82 -10.81
N SER A 353 15.59 -3.88 -11.62
CA SER A 353 16.24 -3.97 -12.93
C SER A 353 15.19 -3.76 -14.00
N ARG A 354 15.30 -2.69 -14.78
CA ARG A 354 14.30 -2.30 -15.77
C ARG A 354 14.90 -1.69 -17.01
N ILE A 355 14.19 -1.80 -18.13
CA ILE A 355 14.50 -1.03 -19.34
C ILE A 355 14.12 0.43 -19.06
N ASN A 356 15.03 1.35 -19.35
CA ASN A 356 14.78 2.77 -19.17
C ASN A 356 13.79 3.29 -20.22
N GLU A 357 12.88 4.08 -19.74
CA GLU A 357 11.90 4.80 -20.54
C GLU A 357 12.07 6.30 -20.32
N GLY A 358 12.24 7.05 -21.41
CA GLY A 358 12.18 8.49 -21.37
C GLY A 358 13.23 9.23 -20.53
N LEU A 359 14.28 8.55 -20.07
CA LEU A 359 15.42 9.19 -19.42
C LEU A 359 16.42 9.72 -20.46
N ALA A 360 17.16 10.76 -20.09
CA ALA A 360 18.24 11.33 -20.93
C ALA A 360 17.77 11.78 -22.33
N GLY A 361 16.59 12.37 -22.42
CA GLY A 361 16.11 13.00 -23.65
C GLY A 361 15.11 12.21 -24.48
N GLY A 362 14.71 11.04 -23.99
CA GLY A 362 13.60 10.30 -24.58
C GLY A 362 12.25 10.78 -24.04
N THR A 363 11.18 10.43 -24.72
CA THR A 363 9.83 10.63 -24.23
C THR A 363 9.53 9.61 -23.14
N GLU A 364 9.05 10.05 -21.99
CA GLU A 364 8.62 9.16 -20.91
C GLU A 364 7.54 8.19 -21.42
N GLY A 365 7.67 6.90 -21.09
CA GLY A 365 6.79 5.85 -21.57
C GLY A 365 7.19 5.23 -22.91
N ILE A 366 8.25 5.71 -23.57
CA ILE A 366 8.76 5.15 -24.81
C ILE A 366 10.13 4.51 -24.58
N PHE A 367 10.30 3.26 -25.02
CA PHE A 367 11.60 2.61 -25.06
C PHE A 367 12.40 3.08 -26.28
N SER A 368 13.64 3.51 -26.05
CA SER A 368 14.61 3.81 -27.11
C SER A 368 15.56 2.64 -27.41
N ASN A 369 15.70 1.72 -26.46
CA ASN A 369 16.52 0.51 -26.55
C ASN A 369 16.00 -0.55 -25.56
N SER A 370 16.62 -1.73 -25.56
CA SER A 370 16.30 -2.85 -24.66
C SER A 370 17.29 -3.03 -23.50
N ASN A 371 18.12 -2.03 -23.22
CA ASN A 371 19.14 -2.13 -22.18
C ASN A 371 18.51 -2.00 -20.78
N PHE A 372 18.89 -2.91 -19.89
CA PHE A 372 18.48 -2.87 -18.49
C PHE A 372 19.40 -1.96 -17.68
N ASN A 373 18.78 -1.16 -16.81
CA ASN A 373 19.44 -0.44 -15.74
C ASN A 373 18.97 -0.99 -14.41
N THR A 374 19.85 -0.96 -13.40
CA THR A 374 19.53 -1.49 -12.09
C THR A 374 19.64 -0.41 -11.03
N ILE A 375 18.54 -0.18 -10.32
CA ILE A 375 18.47 0.63 -9.12
C ILE A 375 18.58 -0.31 -7.93
N GLN A 376 19.37 0.07 -6.92
CA GLN A 376 19.52 -0.68 -5.68
C GLN A 376 19.06 0.18 -4.51
N LEU A 377 18.33 -0.44 -3.59
CA LEU A 377 17.90 0.16 -2.33
C LEU A 377 18.26 -0.80 -1.20
N ASP A 378 19.02 -0.32 -0.25
CA ASP A 378 19.30 -0.99 1.02
C ASP A 378 18.53 -0.24 2.12
N ASP A 379 17.75 -0.96 2.91
CA ASP A 379 16.94 -0.45 4.02
C ASP A 379 17.29 -1.20 5.30
N VAL A 380 17.68 -0.47 6.33
CA VAL A 380 17.92 -1.01 7.67
C VAL A 380 16.91 -0.38 8.61
N LEU A 381 16.19 -1.20 9.35
CA LEU A 381 15.19 -0.77 10.32
C LEU A 381 15.45 -1.44 11.67
N LEU A 382 15.58 -0.64 12.70
CA LEU A 382 15.60 -1.06 14.11
C LEU A 382 14.36 -0.49 14.78
N HIS A 383 13.62 -1.33 15.49
CA HIS A 383 12.40 -0.96 16.21
C HIS A 383 12.40 -1.62 17.57
N SER A 384 12.00 -0.89 18.59
CA SER A 384 11.77 -1.43 19.92
C SER A 384 10.62 -0.69 20.57
N GLU A 385 9.67 -1.45 21.13
CA GLU A 385 8.61 -0.90 21.95
C GLU A 385 8.37 -1.77 23.20
N VAL A 386 7.95 -1.13 24.27
CA VAL A 386 7.53 -1.74 25.50
C VAL A 386 6.17 -1.20 25.90
N SER A 387 5.24 -2.09 26.26
CA SER A 387 3.93 -1.76 26.80
C SER A 387 3.89 -2.14 28.28
N ILE A 388 3.51 -1.20 29.11
CA ILE A 388 3.54 -1.31 30.57
C ILE A 388 2.15 -1.01 31.10
N PRO A 389 1.40 -2.01 31.58
CA PRO A 389 0.15 -1.78 32.29
C PRO A 389 0.44 -1.25 33.71
N PHE A 390 -0.33 -0.27 34.13
CA PHE A 390 -0.25 0.29 35.49
C PHE A 390 -1.57 0.96 35.85
N GLU A 391 -1.78 1.15 37.15
CA GLU A 391 -2.92 1.87 37.70
C GLU A 391 -2.39 3.11 38.43
N LEU A 392 -2.85 4.30 38.04
CA LEU A 392 -2.56 5.54 38.76
C LEU A 392 -3.85 6.20 39.28
N LEU A 393 -4.76 6.55 38.38
CA LEU A 393 -6.13 7.05 38.69
C LEU A 393 -7.15 6.14 37.99
N PHE A 394 -6.75 5.47 36.97
CA PHE A 394 -7.49 4.50 36.12
C PHE A 394 -6.54 3.41 35.70
N ASN A 395 -7.06 2.33 35.15
CA ASN A 395 -6.25 1.34 34.46
C ASN A 395 -5.65 1.97 33.20
N GLN A 396 -4.37 1.80 33.00
CA GLN A 396 -3.64 2.40 31.87
C GLN A 396 -2.64 1.39 31.29
N THR A 397 -2.38 1.52 30.01
CA THR A 397 -1.27 0.83 29.36
C THR A 397 -0.46 1.83 28.59
N ALA A 398 0.70 2.22 29.14
CA ALA A 398 1.64 3.08 28.46
C ALA A 398 2.52 2.26 27.50
N THR A 399 2.63 2.69 26.25
CA THR A 399 3.57 2.15 25.26
C THR A 399 4.60 3.20 24.95
N LEU A 400 5.87 2.83 25.11
CA LEU A 400 7.03 3.66 24.76
C LEU A 400 7.84 2.94 23.69
N GLY A 401 8.27 3.65 22.67
CA GLY A 401 9.06 3.05 21.62
C GLY A 401 10.04 3.98 20.95
N THR A 402 10.98 3.34 20.27
CA THR A 402 12.01 3.99 19.47
C THR A 402 12.20 3.26 18.15
N GLU A 403 12.57 4.01 17.13
CA GLU A 403 12.79 3.47 15.80
C GLU A 403 13.95 4.19 15.12
N TRP A 404 14.77 3.46 14.40
CA TRP A 404 15.79 4.00 13.52
C TRP A 404 15.74 3.31 12.17
N ASN A 405 15.56 4.11 11.12
CA ASN A 405 15.52 3.65 9.74
C ASN A 405 16.59 4.35 8.92
N GLN A 406 17.36 3.59 8.15
CA GLN A 406 18.31 4.11 7.18
C GLN A 406 18.04 3.53 5.81
N GLN A 407 17.86 4.41 4.83
CA GLN A 407 17.74 4.05 3.42
C GLN A 407 18.94 4.54 2.63
N ARG A 408 19.50 3.66 1.81
CA ARG A 408 20.58 3.95 0.86
C ARG A 408 20.19 3.47 -0.51
N MET A 409 20.19 4.36 -1.46
CA MET A 409 19.83 4.08 -2.85
C MET A 409 21.03 4.33 -3.77
N LYS A 410 21.18 3.47 -4.78
CA LYS A 410 22.09 3.67 -5.91
C LYS A 410 21.30 3.65 -7.20
N ASP A 411 21.23 4.77 -7.90
CA ASP A 411 20.58 4.92 -9.20
C ASP A 411 21.44 5.77 -10.15
N GLY A 412 22.28 5.11 -10.93
CA GLY A 412 23.12 5.79 -11.94
C GLY A 412 22.31 6.31 -13.13
N SER A 413 21.13 5.78 -13.39
CA SER A 413 20.33 6.15 -14.55
C SER A 413 19.55 7.46 -14.38
N SER A 414 19.21 7.83 -13.14
CA SER A 414 18.45 9.05 -12.86
C SER A 414 19.27 10.14 -12.16
N THR A 415 20.32 9.78 -11.44
CA THR A 415 21.09 10.73 -10.64
C THR A 415 22.52 11.00 -11.14
N ALA A 416 23.04 10.15 -12.03
CA ALA A 416 24.41 10.30 -12.59
C ALA A 416 24.46 10.41 -14.11
N GLN A 417 23.33 10.45 -14.80
CA GLN A 417 23.27 10.60 -16.27
C GLN A 417 23.78 11.99 -16.71
N ALA A 418 24.33 12.07 -17.94
CA ALA A 418 24.81 13.34 -18.47
C ALA A 418 23.65 14.34 -18.66
N ALA A 419 23.92 15.61 -18.39
CA ALA A 419 23.01 16.71 -18.67
C ALA A 419 23.15 17.15 -20.14
N SER A 420 22.60 16.37 -21.06
CA SER A 420 22.85 16.49 -22.52
C SER A 420 22.27 17.75 -23.17
N TYR A 421 21.39 18.48 -22.47
CA TYR A 421 20.67 19.66 -22.98
C TYR A 421 21.00 20.93 -22.21
N GLY A 422 22.28 21.12 -21.93
CA GLY A 422 22.81 22.23 -21.15
C GLY A 422 23.09 21.85 -19.71
N SER A 423 24.16 22.43 -19.17
CA SER A 423 24.55 22.22 -17.77
C SER A 423 23.50 22.80 -16.82
N VAL A 424 23.23 22.06 -15.76
CA VAL A 424 22.30 22.47 -14.71
C VAL A 424 23.08 23.21 -13.63
N PRO A 425 22.69 24.45 -13.23
CA PRO A 425 23.34 25.18 -12.17
C PRO A 425 23.33 24.44 -10.83
N GLY A 426 24.40 24.61 -10.05
CA GLY A 426 24.47 24.09 -8.68
C GLY A 426 24.79 22.61 -8.52
N ILE A 427 25.02 21.88 -9.62
CA ILE A 427 25.44 20.47 -9.59
C ILE A 427 26.67 20.22 -10.44
N ASP A 428 27.44 19.18 -10.15
CA ASP A 428 28.49 18.69 -11.03
C ASP A 428 27.87 17.95 -12.21
N ASN A 429 27.90 18.56 -13.39
CA ASN A 429 27.28 18.00 -14.59
C ASN A 429 28.10 16.86 -15.22
N THR A 430 29.31 16.59 -14.74
CA THR A 430 30.26 15.60 -15.28
C THR A 430 30.47 14.39 -14.38
N GLY A 431 30.25 14.53 -13.08
CA GLY A 431 30.58 13.51 -12.07
C GLY A 431 29.55 13.36 -10.95
N ARG A 432 28.25 13.47 -11.25
CA ARG A 432 27.19 13.35 -10.25
C ARG A 432 27.18 11.99 -9.56
N SER A 433 26.97 12.01 -8.24
CA SER A 433 26.89 10.78 -7.44
C SER A 433 25.64 9.97 -7.77
N PRO A 434 25.75 8.66 -8.02
CA PRO A 434 24.59 7.78 -8.15
C PRO A 434 23.94 7.43 -6.80
N TYR A 435 24.48 7.89 -5.70
CA TYR A 435 24.03 7.52 -4.35
C TYR A 435 23.16 8.60 -3.73
N SER A 436 22.10 8.15 -3.06
CA SER A 436 21.21 8.96 -2.21
C SER A 436 21.01 8.22 -0.90
N GLN A 437 20.93 8.94 0.23
CA GLN A 437 20.64 8.33 1.53
C GLN A 437 19.81 9.25 2.41
N ALA A 438 19.01 8.66 3.30
CA ALA A 438 18.33 9.35 4.38
C ALA A 438 18.27 8.46 5.61
N GLU A 439 18.20 9.09 6.77
CA GLU A 439 18.00 8.44 8.07
C GLU A 439 16.82 9.10 8.78
N ILE A 440 16.05 8.30 9.48
CA ILE A 440 14.97 8.75 10.36
C ILE A 440 15.21 8.11 11.72
N PHE A 441 15.28 8.93 12.75
CA PHE A 441 15.23 8.50 14.14
C PHE A 441 13.90 8.94 14.74
N SER A 442 13.22 8.03 15.45
CA SER A 442 11.90 8.29 16.00
C SER A 442 11.82 7.88 17.47
N LEU A 443 11.04 8.65 18.23
CA LEU A 443 10.60 8.31 19.58
C LEU A 443 9.08 8.44 19.61
N PHE A 444 8.40 7.51 20.25
CA PHE A 444 6.94 7.60 20.39
C PHE A 444 6.48 7.12 21.77
N ALA A 445 5.40 7.71 22.21
CA ALA A 445 4.72 7.36 23.44
C ALA A 445 3.21 7.36 23.19
N GLU A 446 2.50 6.40 23.78
CA GLU A 446 1.06 6.26 23.72
C GLU A 446 0.58 5.77 25.07
N ASP A 447 -0.58 6.26 25.53
CA ASP A 447 -1.20 5.82 26.77
C ASP A 447 -2.67 5.47 26.51
N ASN A 448 -3.04 4.22 26.75
CA ASN A 448 -4.40 3.74 26.67
C ASN A 448 -5.02 3.81 28.08
N MET A 449 -5.85 4.82 28.30
CA MET A 449 -6.44 5.16 29.60
C MET A 449 -7.89 4.73 29.65
N GLU A 450 -8.22 3.76 30.50
CA GLU A 450 -9.60 3.34 30.82
C GLU A 450 -10.20 4.32 31.84
N LEU A 451 -10.68 5.48 31.38
CA LEU A 451 -11.24 6.52 32.28
C LEU A 451 -12.46 6.02 33.03
N THR A 452 -13.25 5.15 32.42
CA THR A 452 -14.36 4.39 32.97
C THR A 452 -14.49 3.07 32.25
N ASP A 453 -15.31 2.14 32.71
CA ASP A 453 -15.59 0.85 32.05
C ASP A 453 -16.10 1.00 30.62
N SER A 454 -16.64 2.16 30.23
CA SER A 454 -17.18 2.47 28.92
C SER A 454 -16.40 3.55 28.16
N THR A 455 -15.35 4.14 28.76
CA THR A 455 -14.62 5.27 28.19
C THR A 455 -13.14 4.97 28.11
N MET A 456 -12.61 4.87 26.90
CA MET A 456 -11.18 4.76 26.65
C MET A 456 -10.67 6.02 25.95
N LEU A 457 -9.62 6.64 26.48
CA LEU A 457 -8.91 7.77 25.90
C LEU A 457 -7.48 7.37 25.59
N THR A 458 -7.04 7.62 24.35
CA THR A 458 -5.69 7.26 23.89
C THR A 458 -4.97 8.49 23.35
N PRO A 459 -4.28 9.26 24.19
CA PRO A 459 -3.31 10.25 23.74
C PRO A 459 -2.05 9.56 23.21
N SER A 460 -1.45 10.08 22.15
CA SER A 460 -0.16 9.67 21.66
C SER A 460 0.68 10.82 21.11
N LEU A 461 1.99 10.66 21.13
CA LEU A 461 2.93 11.62 20.60
C LEU A 461 4.09 10.86 19.94
N ARG A 462 4.37 11.20 18.68
CA ARG A 462 5.55 10.71 17.97
C ARG A 462 6.44 11.90 17.57
N PHE A 463 7.73 11.73 17.79
CA PHE A 463 8.80 12.63 17.31
C PHE A 463 9.62 11.89 16.27
N ASP A 464 9.85 12.52 15.11
CA ASP A 464 10.70 12.00 14.05
C ASP A 464 11.76 13.04 13.71
N HIS A 465 13.03 12.64 13.69
CA HIS A 465 14.14 13.43 13.17
C HIS A 465 14.62 12.81 11.85
N HIS A 466 14.36 13.50 10.75
CA HIS A 466 14.80 13.07 9.43
C HIS A 466 16.07 13.85 9.03
N SER A 467 17.10 13.15 8.57
CA SER A 467 18.42 13.71 8.27
C SER A 467 18.44 14.85 7.23
N ILE A 468 17.38 14.97 6.40
CA ILE A 468 17.29 16.02 5.38
C ILE A 468 16.27 17.08 5.76
N VAL A 469 15.04 16.69 6.16
CA VAL A 469 13.94 17.66 6.39
C VAL A 469 13.75 18.04 7.85
N GLY A 470 14.60 17.52 8.74
CA GLY A 470 14.63 17.91 10.17
C GLY A 470 13.52 17.27 11.00
N ASN A 471 13.05 18.02 11.99
CA ASN A 471 12.17 17.51 13.05
C ASN A 471 10.70 17.58 12.68
N ASN A 472 9.96 16.55 13.05
CA ASN A 472 8.50 16.52 12.97
C ASN A 472 7.90 15.99 14.28
N TRP A 473 6.79 16.56 14.69
CA TRP A 473 5.97 16.11 15.83
C TRP A 473 4.59 15.69 15.34
N SER A 474 4.17 14.50 15.72
CA SER A 474 2.91 13.90 15.32
C SER A 474 2.08 13.55 16.56
N PRO A 475 1.35 14.51 17.16
CA PRO A 475 0.40 14.21 18.22
C PRO A 475 -0.87 13.57 17.68
N SER A 476 -1.50 12.68 18.46
CA SER A 476 -2.86 12.21 18.21
C SER A 476 -3.63 11.98 19.51
N LEU A 477 -4.95 12.01 19.39
CA LEU A 477 -5.87 11.74 20.47
C LEU A 477 -7.05 10.95 19.90
N ASN A 478 -7.31 9.78 20.48
CA ASN A 478 -8.45 8.94 20.16
C ASN A 478 -9.31 8.75 21.39
N LEU A 479 -10.63 8.73 21.20
CA LEU A 479 -11.63 8.49 22.23
C LEU A 479 -12.60 7.40 21.75
N SER A 480 -12.85 6.42 22.59
CA SER A 480 -13.93 5.45 22.44
C SER A 480 -14.86 5.55 23.64
N GLN A 481 -16.14 5.79 23.40
CA GLN A 481 -17.16 5.97 24.42
C GLN A 481 -18.35 5.03 24.18
N GLY A 482 -18.54 4.06 25.08
CA GLY A 482 -19.78 3.28 25.12
C GLY A 482 -20.98 4.13 25.51
N LEU A 483 -22.07 4.00 24.79
CA LEU A 483 -23.34 4.69 25.02
C LEU A 483 -24.43 3.63 25.22
N GLY A 484 -24.62 3.18 26.46
CA GLY A 484 -25.40 1.99 26.75
C GLY A 484 -24.70 0.72 26.28
N ASP A 485 -25.48 -0.34 26.04
CA ASP A 485 -24.95 -1.68 25.73
C ASP A 485 -24.63 -1.87 24.23
N ASP A 486 -25.28 -1.08 23.37
CA ASP A 486 -25.30 -1.34 21.93
C ASP A 486 -24.48 -0.33 21.10
N PHE A 487 -24.29 0.89 21.61
CA PHE A 487 -23.67 1.96 20.83
C PHE A 487 -22.27 2.30 21.33
N THR A 488 -21.36 2.60 20.40
CA THR A 488 -20.04 3.13 20.69
C THR A 488 -19.79 4.37 19.83
N LEU A 489 -19.54 5.50 20.48
CA LEU A 489 -19.05 6.71 19.82
C LEU A 489 -17.54 6.67 19.80
N LYS A 490 -16.96 6.85 18.60
CA LYS A 490 -15.51 6.90 18.38
C LYS A 490 -15.13 8.24 17.77
N MET A 491 -14.11 8.86 18.31
CA MET A 491 -13.58 10.14 17.80
C MET A 491 -12.07 10.09 17.75
N GLY A 492 -11.50 10.82 16.80
CA GLY A 492 -10.05 10.91 16.70
C GLY A 492 -9.60 12.18 16.00
N ILE A 493 -8.45 12.69 16.44
CA ILE A 493 -7.71 13.73 15.78
C ILE A 493 -6.21 13.42 15.83
N GLY A 494 -5.50 13.56 14.72
CA GLY A 494 -4.06 13.30 14.70
C GLY A 494 -3.37 14.05 13.58
N ARG A 495 -2.09 14.34 13.79
CA ARG A 495 -1.20 14.93 12.78
C ARG A 495 -0.30 13.85 12.21
N ALA A 496 -0.56 13.43 11.00
CA ALA A 496 0.29 12.52 10.24
C ALA A 496 1.31 13.29 9.39
N TYR A 497 2.41 12.61 9.05
CA TYR A 497 3.46 13.21 8.23
C TYR A 497 4.03 12.22 7.21
N LYS A 498 4.60 12.77 6.13
CA LYS A 498 5.35 12.03 5.14
C LYS A 498 6.59 12.83 4.73
N ALA A 499 7.76 12.21 4.87
CA ALA A 499 9.01 12.77 4.37
C ALA A 499 9.06 12.71 2.83
N PRO A 500 9.73 13.65 2.17
CA PRO A 500 10.04 13.54 0.75
C PRO A 500 10.85 12.27 0.47
N SER A 501 10.71 11.72 -0.72
CA SER A 501 11.49 10.57 -1.17
C SER A 501 12.96 10.95 -1.46
N LEU A 502 13.83 9.94 -1.52
CA LEU A 502 15.24 10.13 -1.91
C LEU A 502 15.42 10.78 -3.29
N TYR A 503 14.46 10.60 -4.21
CA TYR A 503 14.46 11.26 -5.51
C TYR A 503 14.08 12.74 -5.41
N GLN A 504 13.07 13.06 -4.62
CA GLN A 504 12.56 14.43 -4.49
C GLN A 504 13.57 15.37 -3.83
N THR A 505 14.34 14.86 -2.86
CA THR A 505 15.34 15.67 -2.12
C THR A 505 16.71 15.72 -2.76
N ASN A 506 17.01 14.85 -3.74
CA ASN A 506 18.36 14.76 -4.32
C ASN A 506 18.53 15.74 -5.49
N PRO A 507 19.31 16.83 -5.36
CA PRO A 507 19.53 17.77 -6.46
C PRO A 507 20.23 17.15 -7.69
N ASN A 508 20.87 15.98 -7.54
CA ASN A 508 21.44 15.23 -8.64
C ASN A 508 20.40 14.45 -9.46
N TYR A 509 19.18 14.28 -8.95
CA TYR A 509 18.10 13.68 -9.71
C TYR A 509 17.65 14.61 -10.81
N LEU A 510 17.75 14.17 -12.06
CA LEU A 510 17.29 14.89 -13.24
C LEU A 510 16.40 13.96 -14.07
N LEU A 511 15.16 14.36 -14.27
CA LEU A 511 14.26 13.75 -15.24
C LEU A 511 14.14 14.71 -16.43
N TYR A 512 14.57 14.26 -17.62
CA TYR A 512 14.52 15.06 -18.83
C TYR A 512 13.23 14.81 -19.62
N SER A 513 12.65 15.86 -20.16
CA SER A 513 11.57 15.78 -21.13
C SER A 513 11.88 16.62 -22.37
N ASN A 514 11.54 16.10 -23.54
CA ASN A 514 11.62 16.83 -24.81
C ASN A 514 10.35 17.66 -25.07
N GLY A 515 9.87 18.36 -24.05
CA GLY A 515 8.71 19.23 -24.09
C GLY A 515 7.39 18.59 -23.63
N GLN A 516 7.34 17.29 -23.49
CA GLN A 516 6.10 16.58 -23.17
C GLN A 516 5.82 16.45 -21.65
N GLY A 517 6.81 16.62 -20.78
CA GLY A 517 6.66 16.70 -19.33
C GLY A 517 6.70 18.12 -18.78
N CYS A 518 7.09 19.09 -19.62
CA CYS A 518 7.36 20.46 -19.21
C CYS A 518 6.06 21.28 -19.08
N ALA A 519 5.78 21.81 -17.90
CA ALA A 519 4.60 22.69 -17.67
C ALA A 519 4.66 23.92 -18.61
N ALA A 520 4.80 25.10 -18.21
CA ALA A 520 4.75 26.31 -19.02
C ALA A 520 5.71 26.40 -20.23
N SER A 521 6.64 25.44 -20.41
CA SER A 521 7.64 25.47 -21.48
C SER A 521 7.09 24.97 -22.82
N THR A 522 7.58 25.55 -23.92
CA THR A 522 7.36 25.05 -25.29
C THR A 522 8.51 24.16 -25.78
N GLY A 523 9.59 24.06 -25.05
CA GLY A 523 10.80 23.33 -25.37
C GLY A 523 11.15 22.24 -24.38
N ALA A 524 12.39 21.76 -24.46
CA ALA A 524 12.95 20.77 -23.55
C ALA A 524 13.07 21.32 -22.10
N CYS A 525 12.95 20.45 -21.14
CA CYS A 525 13.14 20.79 -19.72
C CYS A 525 13.70 19.66 -18.89
N TYR A 526 14.19 20.01 -17.71
CA TYR A 526 14.52 19.10 -16.62
C TYR A 526 13.56 19.25 -15.46
N LEU A 527 13.26 18.15 -14.75
CA LEU A 527 12.75 18.15 -13.39
C LEU A 527 13.88 17.71 -12.47
N GLN A 528 14.25 18.57 -11.55
CA GLN A 528 15.37 18.40 -10.62
C GLN A 528 14.85 18.12 -9.20
N GLY A 529 15.59 17.31 -8.44
CA GLY A 529 15.37 17.16 -7.00
C GLY A 529 15.65 18.48 -6.26
N ASN A 530 14.99 18.67 -5.12
CA ASN A 530 15.07 19.90 -4.31
C ASN A 530 15.32 19.54 -2.84
N SER A 531 16.51 19.93 -2.33
CA SER A 531 16.91 19.70 -0.93
C SER A 531 16.16 20.56 0.09
N ASP A 532 15.48 21.62 -0.35
CA ASP A 532 14.77 22.58 0.52
C ASP A 532 13.31 22.19 0.79
N LEU A 533 12.90 21.01 0.32
CA LEU A 533 11.56 20.49 0.55
C LEU A 533 11.25 20.29 2.03
N LYS A 534 10.04 20.64 2.41
CA LYS A 534 9.47 20.34 3.72
C LYS A 534 8.65 19.05 3.67
N ALA A 535 8.56 18.35 4.80
CA ALA A 535 7.67 17.20 4.92
C ALA A 535 6.20 17.57 4.68
N GLU A 536 5.47 16.68 4.03
CA GLU A 536 4.02 16.77 3.92
C GLU A 536 3.38 16.51 5.28
N ASN A 537 2.33 17.23 5.62
CA ASN A 537 1.59 17.06 6.86
C ASN A 537 0.09 17.00 6.60
N SER A 538 -0.61 16.14 7.34
CA SER A 538 -2.06 16.06 7.32
C SER A 538 -2.63 16.07 8.73
N ILE A 539 -3.67 16.87 8.97
CA ILE A 539 -4.45 16.81 10.19
C ILE A 539 -5.69 15.98 9.87
N ASN A 540 -5.72 14.77 10.42
CA ASN A 540 -6.77 13.78 10.23
C ASN A 540 -7.76 13.89 11.39
N LYS A 541 -9.06 13.95 11.08
CA LYS A 541 -10.17 14.09 12.03
C LYS A 541 -11.23 13.08 11.69
N GLU A 542 -11.78 12.43 12.69
CA GLU A 542 -12.85 11.43 12.54
C GLU A 542 -13.85 11.51 13.66
N ILE A 543 -15.11 11.25 13.33
CA ILE A 543 -16.19 10.97 14.27
C ILE A 543 -17.01 9.82 13.70
N GLY A 544 -17.13 8.74 14.45
CA GLY A 544 -17.87 7.54 14.07
C GLY A 544 -18.83 7.10 15.17
N LEU A 545 -19.95 6.55 14.77
CA LEU A 545 -20.90 5.86 15.63
C LEU A 545 -21.03 4.42 15.15
N GLU A 546 -20.83 3.48 16.05
CA GLU A 546 -21.04 2.05 15.84
C GLU A 546 -22.22 1.58 16.66
N TRP A 547 -23.03 0.72 16.08
CA TRP A 547 -24.10 -0.02 16.73
C TRP A 547 -23.86 -1.52 16.57
N LYS A 548 -23.98 -2.28 17.67
CA LYS A 548 -23.86 -3.73 17.70
C LYS A 548 -24.94 -4.30 18.60
N HIS A 549 -25.78 -5.17 18.04
CA HIS A 549 -26.87 -5.83 18.79
C HIS A 549 -27.17 -7.21 18.19
N GLN A 550 -27.07 -8.27 19.00
CA GLN A 550 -27.42 -9.65 18.60
C GLN A 550 -26.81 -10.10 17.26
N GLY A 551 -25.53 -9.76 17.00
CA GLY A 551 -24.84 -10.08 15.74
C GLY A 551 -25.04 -9.07 14.62
N TYR A 552 -26.04 -8.19 14.68
CA TYR A 552 -26.18 -7.05 13.78
C TYR A 552 -25.12 -6.01 14.10
N GLN A 553 -24.54 -5.42 13.07
CA GLN A 553 -23.57 -4.32 13.23
C GLN A 553 -23.83 -3.25 12.17
N ALA A 554 -23.76 -1.99 12.58
CA ALA A 554 -23.77 -0.86 11.68
C ALA A 554 -22.79 0.20 12.19
N GLY A 555 -22.01 0.75 11.29
CA GLY A 555 -21.05 1.82 11.60
C GLY A 555 -21.08 2.92 10.53
N LEU A 556 -21.00 4.16 10.97
CA LEU A 556 -20.87 5.34 10.12
C LEU A 556 -19.81 6.26 10.69
N THR A 557 -18.82 6.61 9.87
CA THR A 557 -17.72 7.51 10.22
C THR A 557 -17.64 8.66 9.23
N TRP A 558 -17.70 9.88 9.72
CA TRP A 558 -17.27 11.05 8.99
C TRP A 558 -15.78 11.25 9.19
N PHE A 559 -15.05 11.55 8.13
CA PHE A 559 -13.62 11.86 8.16
C PHE A 559 -13.29 13.11 7.37
N ARG A 560 -12.21 13.80 7.82
CA ARG A 560 -11.63 14.94 7.12
C ARG A 560 -10.12 15.01 7.35
N ASN A 561 -9.38 15.09 6.26
CA ASN A 561 -7.92 15.24 6.23
C ASN A 561 -7.58 16.60 5.60
N ASP A 562 -7.02 17.50 6.40
CA ASP A 562 -6.52 18.80 5.93
C ASP A 562 -5.01 18.70 5.69
N TYR A 563 -4.62 18.75 4.42
CA TYR A 563 -3.28 18.54 3.93
C TYR A 563 -2.51 19.84 3.78
N ARG A 564 -1.21 19.83 4.11
CA ARG A 564 -0.28 20.96 3.92
C ARG A 564 1.05 20.46 3.36
N ASN A 565 1.71 21.33 2.59
CA ASN A 565 3.04 21.07 2.01
C ASN A 565 3.08 19.81 1.13
N LYS A 566 1.99 19.49 0.43
CA LYS A 566 2.02 18.37 -0.53
C LYS A 566 3.14 18.62 -1.54
N ILE A 567 3.90 17.58 -1.89
CA ILE A 567 5.03 17.71 -2.80
C ILE A 567 4.55 17.37 -4.21
N GLU A 568 4.72 18.32 -5.13
CA GLU A 568 4.38 18.17 -6.55
C GLU A 568 5.51 18.75 -7.41
N ALA A 569 5.56 18.40 -8.69
CA ALA A 569 6.44 19.09 -9.63
C ALA A 569 5.94 20.51 -9.87
N GLY A 570 6.83 21.49 -9.83
CA GLY A 570 6.50 22.89 -10.05
C GLY A 570 5.90 23.15 -11.45
N TYR A 571 5.02 24.12 -11.52
CA TYR A 571 4.42 24.56 -12.78
C TYR A 571 5.20 25.72 -13.45
N ALA A 572 6.09 26.38 -12.73
CA ALA A 572 6.96 27.42 -13.24
C ALA A 572 8.43 26.95 -13.23
N PRO A 573 9.24 27.34 -14.21
CA PRO A 573 10.67 27.05 -14.17
C PRO A 573 11.35 27.74 -12.98
N ALA A 574 12.12 26.97 -12.20
CA ALA A 574 12.96 27.50 -11.14
C ALA A 574 14.20 28.23 -11.70
N SER A 575 14.73 27.73 -12.82
CA SER A 575 15.91 28.29 -13.50
C SER A 575 15.99 27.81 -14.96
N LYS A 576 17.07 28.16 -15.64
CA LYS A 576 17.42 27.66 -16.98
C LYS A 576 18.77 26.96 -16.97
N ALA A 577 18.93 25.97 -17.82
CA ALA A 577 20.22 25.35 -18.10
C ALA A 577 21.16 26.33 -18.82
N SER A 578 22.45 26.03 -18.88
CA SER A 578 23.50 26.91 -19.47
C SER A 578 23.27 27.26 -20.95
N ASN A 579 22.48 26.47 -21.67
CA ASN A 579 22.12 26.75 -23.06
C ASN A 579 21.06 27.88 -23.20
N GLY A 580 20.49 28.38 -22.10
CA GLY A 580 19.51 29.45 -22.07
C GLY A 580 18.11 29.07 -22.58
N THR A 581 17.92 27.86 -23.12
CA THR A 581 16.68 27.41 -23.76
C THR A 581 15.98 26.27 -23.03
N THR A 582 16.72 25.45 -22.24
CA THR A 582 16.15 24.34 -21.48
C THR A 582 15.74 24.84 -20.11
N ASP A 583 14.47 24.76 -19.81
CA ASP A 583 13.91 25.13 -18.51
C ASP A 583 14.22 24.05 -17.44
N ILE A 584 14.43 24.46 -16.21
CA ILE A 584 14.65 23.58 -15.06
C ILE A 584 13.50 23.79 -14.08
N TYR A 585 12.69 22.76 -13.92
CA TYR A 585 11.65 22.66 -12.89
C TYR A 585 12.19 21.93 -11.67
N GLN A 586 11.63 22.19 -10.51
CA GLN A 586 11.97 21.51 -9.27
C GLN A 586 10.70 20.97 -8.59
N TRP A 587 10.90 19.97 -7.72
CA TRP A 587 9.87 19.59 -6.77
C TRP A 587 9.64 20.75 -5.78
N GLU A 588 8.38 21.01 -5.47
CA GLU A 588 7.98 22.09 -4.57
C GLU A 588 6.84 21.68 -3.64
N ASN A 589 6.69 22.38 -2.52
CA ASN A 589 5.60 22.16 -1.59
C ASN A 589 4.39 23.04 -1.98
N VAL A 590 3.27 22.40 -2.35
CA VAL A 590 1.99 23.09 -2.59
C VAL A 590 1.24 23.31 -1.27
N PRO A 591 0.62 24.48 -1.05
CA PRO A 591 0.25 24.88 0.29
C PRO A 591 -0.85 24.04 0.94
N LYS A 592 -1.96 23.71 0.25
CA LYS A 592 -3.16 23.16 0.91
C LYS A 592 -4.00 22.25 0.01
N ALA A 593 -4.41 21.10 0.58
CA ALA A 593 -5.43 20.24 0.00
C ALA A 593 -6.40 19.75 1.08
N VAL A 594 -7.55 19.20 0.68
CA VAL A 594 -8.54 18.64 1.60
C VAL A 594 -9.15 17.38 1.00
N VAL A 595 -9.33 16.40 1.88
CA VAL A 595 -10.07 15.16 1.59
C VAL A 595 -11.11 14.99 2.70
N GLU A 596 -12.36 14.75 2.34
CA GLU A 596 -13.47 14.62 3.29
C GLU A 596 -14.52 13.67 2.75
N GLY A 597 -15.10 12.85 3.62
CA GLY A 597 -16.10 11.88 3.21
C GLY A 597 -16.80 11.18 4.38
N LEU A 598 -17.62 10.23 4.01
CA LEU A 598 -18.31 9.29 4.88
C LEU A 598 -17.88 7.87 4.56
N GLU A 599 -17.64 7.06 5.56
CA GLU A 599 -17.34 5.63 5.46
C GLU A 599 -18.25 4.86 6.38
N GLY A 600 -18.59 3.63 6.02
CA GLY A 600 -19.36 2.80 6.93
C GLY A 600 -19.41 1.34 6.54
N THR A 601 -19.88 0.56 7.51
CA THR A 601 -20.09 -0.87 7.39
C THR A 601 -21.46 -1.23 7.91
N VAL A 602 -22.10 -2.23 7.29
CA VAL A 602 -23.35 -2.82 7.79
C VAL A 602 -23.25 -4.32 7.66
N ASN A 603 -23.42 -5.04 8.77
CA ASN A 603 -23.47 -6.50 8.82
C ASN A 603 -24.84 -6.94 9.34
N VAL A 604 -25.52 -7.80 8.57
CA VAL A 604 -26.86 -8.30 8.87
C VAL A 604 -26.84 -9.82 8.84
N PRO A 605 -26.87 -10.52 9.97
CA PRO A 605 -27.10 -11.96 10.04
C PRO A 605 -28.62 -12.22 9.87
N PHE A 606 -29.05 -12.57 8.66
CA PHE A 606 -30.45 -12.94 8.41
C PHE A 606 -30.84 -14.26 9.11
N SER A 607 -29.85 -15.13 9.24
CA SER A 607 -29.95 -16.40 9.98
C SER A 607 -28.54 -16.89 10.34
N ASP A 608 -28.44 -18.00 11.07
CA ASP A 608 -27.16 -18.65 11.38
C ASP A 608 -26.38 -19.07 10.11
N SER A 609 -27.07 -19.22 8.98
CA SER A 609 -26.45 -19.62 7.70
C SER A 609 -26.36 -18.54 6.65
N VAL A 610 -26.99 -17.37 6.84
CA VAL A 610 -27.03 -16.29 5.84
C VAL A 610 -26.60 -14.97 6.45
N THR A 611 -25.51 -14.41 5.94
CA THR A 611 -24.97 -13.12 6.39
C THR A 611 -24.81 -12.17 5.21
N TRP A 612 -25.15 -10.91 5.41
CA TRP A 612 -25.03 -9.84 4.43
C TRP A 612 -24.12 -8.72 4.95
N ASN A 613 -22.95 -8.58 4.34
CA ASN A 613 -21.93 -7.59 4.70
C ASN A 613 -21.88 -6.49 3.66
N ASN A 614 -21.79 -5.24 4.11
CA ASN A 614 -21.71 -4.08 3.24
C ASN A 614 -20.64 -3.11 3.76
N ASN A 615 -19.79 -2.65 2.83
CA ASN A 615 -18.84 -1.58 3.06
C ASN A 615 -19.12 -0.44 2.08
N PHE A 616 -19.19 0.78 2.56
CA PHE A 616 -19.44 1.92 1.68
C PHE A 616 -18.51 3.10 1.99
N THR A 617 -18.30 3.91 0.97
CA THR A 617 -17.58 5.17 1.03
C THR A 617 -18.31 6.19 0.18
N TYR A 618 -18.45 7.40 0.68
CA TYR A 618 -18.96 8.54 -0.06
C TYR A 618 -18.03 9.73 0.11
N MET A 619 -17.46 10.23 -1.00
CA MET A 619 -16.52 11.33 -1.02
C MET A 619 -17.24 12.67 -1.13
N LEU A 620 -17.21 13.47 -0.07
CA LEU A 620 -17.77 14.84 -0.08
C LEU A 620 -16.85 15.80 -0.86
N GLN A 621 -15.54 15.69 -0.65
CA GLN A 621 -14.54 16.43 -1.42
C GLN A 621 -13.15 15.78 -1.37
N SER A 622 -12.41 15.91 -2.47
CA SER A 622 -10.99 15.59 -2.57
C SER A 622 -10.37 16.56 -3.57
N LYS A 623 -9.70 17.61 -3.07
CA LYS A 623 -9.25 18.71 -3.95
C LYS A 623 -8.04 19.48 -3.42
N ASN A 624 -7.24 19.99 -4.34
CA ASN A 624 -6.32 21.09 -4.12
C ASN A 624 -7.13 22.37 -3.84
N LYS A 625 -6.84 23.09 -2.76
CA LYS A 625 -7.60 24.29 -2.36
C LYS A 625 -7.27 25.53 -3.19
N GLU A 626 -6.17 25.55 -3.90
CA GLU A 626 -5.77 26.67 -4.76
C GLU A 626 -6.40 26.58 -6.14
N THR A 627 -6.25 25.42 -6.77
CA THR A 627 -6.75 25.20 -8.14
C THR A 627 -8.20 24.72 -8.16
N GLY A 628 -8.70 24.17 -7.05
CA GLY A 628 -9.97 23.46 -6.98
C GLY A 628 -10.01 22.15 -7.76
N ASP A 629 -8.84 21.68 -8.24
CA ASP A 629 -8.73 20.42 -8.97
C ASP A 629 -8.70 19.20 -8.04
N ARG A 630 -9.04 18.05 -8.56
CA ARG A 630 -9.07 16.80 -7.80
C ARG A 630 -7.65 16.30 -7.49
N LEU A 631 -7.47 15.73 -6.31
CA LEU A 631 -6.19 15.09 -5.94
C LEU A 631 -6.02 13.75 -6.65
N SER A 632 -7.08 12.94 -6.68
CA SER A 632 -7.10 11.63 -7.33
C SER A 632 -8.38 11.45 -8.15
N VAL A 633 -8.30 10.66 -9.21
CA VAL A 633 -9.45 10.24 -10.02
C VAL A 633 -10.00 8.95 -9.41
N ILE A 634 -10.87 9.10 -8.42
CA ILE A 634 -11.53 8.02 -7.69
C ILE A 634 -13.05 8.15 -7.80
N PRO A 635 -13.83 7.08 -7.59
CA PRO A 635 -15.29 7.14 -7.58
C PRO A 635 -15.81 8.11 -6.50
N GLU A 636 -16.91 8.81 -6.78
CA GLU A 636 -17.59 9.67 -5.81
C GLU A 636 -18.16 8.85 -4.65
N TYR A 637 -18.59 7.62 -4.94
CA TYR A 637 -18.98 6.62 -3.94
C TYR A 637 -18.58 5.21 -4.38
N THR A 638 -18.41 4.34 -3.42
CA THR A 638 -18.21 2.92 -3.63
C THR A 638 -19.05 2.15 -2.62
N LEU A 639 -19.80 1.15 -3.09
CA LEU A 639 -20.50 0.18 -2.25
C LEU A 639 -19.99 -1.21 -2.59
N ASN A 640 -19.46 -1.92 -1.60
CA ASN A 640 -19.11 -3.32 -1.68
C ASN A 640 -20.08 -4.10 -0.81
N SER A 641 -20.82 -5.02 -1.42
CA SER A 641 -21.86 -5.81 -0.77
C SER A 641 -21.59 -7.29 -0.99
N THR A 642 -21.58 -8.07 0.07
CA THR A 642 -21.32 -9.51 0.04
C THR A 642 -22.43 -10.24 0.76
N LEU A 643 -23.14 -11.11 0.05
CA LEU A 643 -24.10 -12.06 0.60
C LEU A 643 -23.45 -13.43 0.68
N SER A 644 -23.29 -13.96 1.88
CA SER A 644 -22.74 -15.29 2.14
C SER A 644 -23.84 -16.21 2.65
N TRP A 645 -23.90 -17.42 2.10
CA TRP A 645 -24.86 -18.46 2.48
C TRP A 645 -24.15 -19.79 2.70
N GLN A 646 -24.15 -20.28 3.94
CA GLN A 646 -23.75 -21.64 4.27
C GLN A 646 -24.91 -22.59 3.91
N ALA A 647 -24.92 -23.08 2.67
CA ALA A 647 -26.04 -23.87 2.14
C ALA A 647 -26.12 -25.27 2.75
N THR A 648 -24.98 -25.89 3.04
CA THR A 648 -24.83 -27.13 3.83
C THR A 648 -23.60 -27.01 4.75
N GLN A 649 -23.31 -28.06 5.53
CA GLN A 649 -22.09 -28.07 6.37
C GLN A 649 -20.82 -27.93 5.52
N ASP A 650 -20.81 -28.44 4.30
CA ASP A 650 -19.65 -28.50 3.44
C ASP A 650 -19.71 -27.50 2.26
N LEU A 651 -20.85 -26.84 2.01
CA LEU A 651 -21.03 -25.95 0.86
C LEU A 651 -21.37 -24.52 1.32
N SER A 652 -20.49 -23.59 1.03
CA SER A 652 -20.75 -22.16 1.16
C SER A 652 -20.85 -21.48 -0.22
N LEU A 653 -21.84 -20.60 -0.36
CA LEU A 653 -22.07 -19.80 -1.56
C LEU A 653 -21.90 -18.33 -1.21
N GLN A 654 -21.36 -17.57 -2.15
CA GLN A 654 -21.14 -16.14 -1.98
C GLN A 654 -21.54 -15.38 -3.24
N THR A 655 -22.19 -14.25 -3.06
CA THR A 655 -22.45 -13.28 -4.13
C THR A 655 -21.86 -11.92 -3.71
N THR A 656 -21.06 -11.33 -4.58
CA THR A 656 -20.45 -10.03 -4.37
C THR A 656 -21.00 -9.01 -5.35
N LEU A 657 -21.22 -7.79 -4.88
CA LEU A 657 -21.59 -6.64 -5.69
C LEU A 657 -20.61 -5.51 -5.34
N THR A 658 -19.93 -4.97 -6.33
CA THR A 658 -19.24 -3.69 -6.20
C THR A 658 -19.93 -2.66 -7.09
N TRP A 659 -20.38 -1.56 -6.51
CA TRP A 659 -20.99 -0.43 -7.23
C TRP A 659 -20.12 0.81 -7.09
N TYR A 660 -19.64 1.26 -8.22
CA TYR A 660 -18.81 2.47 -8.33
C TYR A 660 -19.65 3.65 -8.80
N GLY A 661 -19.52 4.78 -8.12
CA GLY A 661 -20.08 6.07 -8.55
C GLY A 661 -19.31 6.69 -9.69
N THR A 662 -19.75 7.87 -10.08
CA THR A 662 -19.10 8.66 -11.13
C THR A 662 -17.63 8.93 -10.80
N GLN A 663 -16.74 8.74 -11.77
CA GLN A 663 -15.35 9.18 -11.69
C GLN A 663 -15.18 10.43 -12.56
N THR A 664 -14.84 11.53 -11.92
CA THR A 664 -14.66 12.82 -12.60
C THR A 664 -13.17 13.07 -12.83
N PRO A 665 -12.72 13.36 -14.05
CA PRO A 665 -11.33 13.63 -14.37
C PRO A 665 -10.83 14.94 -13.73
N LYS A 666 -9.50 15.18 -13.82
CA LYS A 666 -8.88 16.44 -13.43
C LYS A 666 -9.30 17.56 -14.37
N LYS A 667 -9.42 18.77 -13.83
CA LYS A 667 -9.80 19.98 -14.59
C LYS A 667 -8.65 20.50 -15.45
N TYR A 668 -7.42 20.27 -15.01
CA TYR A 668 -6.23 20.79 -15.64
C TYR A 668 -5.33 19.66 -16.12
N ASP A 669 -4.69 19.88 -17.26
CA ASP A 669 -3.64 19.04 -17.75
C ASP A 669 -2.32 19.24 -16.96
N TYR A 670 -1.28 18.51 -17.28
CA TYR A 670 0.01 18.61 -16.62
C TYR A 670 0.72 19.97 -16.86
N LYS A 671 0.32 20.73 -17.87
CA LYS A 671 0.82 22.08 -18.14
C LYS A 671 0.05 23.16 -17.40
N GLY A 672 -0.98 22.80 -16.64
CA GLY A 672 -1.88 23.75 -15.98
C GLY A 672 -2.94 24.35 -16.90
N ASN A 673 -3.07 23.86 -18.15
CA ASN A 673 -4.14 24.30 -19.04
C ASN A 673 -5.45 23.57 -18.72
N ALA A 674 -6.59 24.19 -18.98
CA ALA A 674 -7.87 23.52 -18.85
C ALA A 674 -7.95 22.30 -19.77
N SER A 675 -8.32 21.15 -19.19
CA SER A 675 -8.57 19.93 -19.94
C SER A 675 -9.77 20.10 -20.87
N THR A 676 -9.69 19.51 -22.08
CA THR A 676 -10.73 19.64 -23.12
C THR A 676 -10.96 18.31 -23.83
N GLY A 677 -12.03 18.21 -24.64
CA GLY A 677 -12.35 17.00 -25.40
C GLY A 677 -12.60 15.80 -24.48
N SER A 678 -12.16 14.62 -24.88
CA SER A 678 -12.32 13.38 -24.09
C SER A 678 -11.59 13.39 -22.73
N ALA A 679 -10.65 14.32 -22.52
CA ALA A 679 -9.96 14.47 -21.24
C ALA A 679 -10.87 14.93 -20.08
N ILE A 680 -12.04 15.49 -20.40
CA ILE A 680 -13.06 15.89 -19.40
C ILE A 680 -14.20 14.87 -19.27
N ASP A 681 -14.16 13.76 -20.04
CA ASP A 681 -15.20 12.74 -19.99
C ASP A 681 -15.15 12.00 -18.66
N LYS A 682 -16.34 11.80 -18.10
CA LYS A 682 -16.53 11.10 -16.84
C LYS A 682 -16.80 9.62 -17.09
N VAL A 683 -16.31 8.77 -16.20
CA VAL A 683 -16.81 7.39 -16.13
C VAL A 683 -18.16 7.42 -15.43
N SER A 684 -19.21 6.95 -16.11
CA SER A 684 -20.54 6.79 -15.54
C SER A 684 -20.57 5.72 -14.45
N PRO A 685 -21.48 5.79 -13.47
CA PRO A 685 -21.63 4.74 -12.47
C PRO A 685 -21.81 3.37 -13.10
N TYR A 686 -21.21 2.35 -12.50
CA TYR A 686 -21.34 0.97 -12.93
C TYR A 686 -21.23 0.00 -11.76
N SER A 687 -21.73 -1.22 -11.95
CA SER A 687 -21.64 -2.29 -10.97
C SER A 687 -21.00 -3.54 -11.57
N ILE A 688 -20.30 -4.27 -10.71
CA ILE A 688 -19.69 -5.57 -11.01
C ILE A 688 -20.27 -6.57 -10.01
N ILE A 689 -20.81 -7.68 -10.50
CA ILE A 689 -21.33 -8.76 -9.68
C ILE A 689 -20.49 -10.00 -9.90
N GLY A 690 -20.06 -10.63 -8.80
CA GLY A 690 -19.37 -11.91 -8.79
C GLY A 690 -20.18 -12.95 -8.02
N MET A 691 -19.94 -14.21 -8.32
CA MET A 691 -20.52 -15.37 -7.60
C MET A 691 -19.44 -16.43 -7.41
N SER A 692 -19.41 -17.04 -6.23
CA SER A 692 -18.54 -18.17 -5.95
C SER A 692 -19.22 -19.21 -5.07
N GLY A 693 -18.72 -20.44 -5.14
CA GLY A 693 -19.10 -21.53 -4.26
C GLY A 693 -17.86 -22.27 -3.80
N THR A 694 -17.73 -22.45 -2.50
CA THR A 694 -16.65 -23.23 -1.87
C THR A 694 -17.24 -24.51 -1.32
N TYR A 695 -16.68 -25.63 -1.74
CA TYR A 695 -17.06 -26.97 -1.28
C TYR A 695 -15.88 -27.60 -0.53
N ASP A 696 -16.08 -27.91 0.74
CA ASP A 696 -15.14 -28.67 1.56
C ASP A 696 -15.29 -30.15 1.25
N ILE A 697 -14.37 -30.69 0.43
CA ILE A 697 -14.39 -32.10 -0.01
C ILE A 697 -14.21 -33.01 1.22
N ASN A 698 -13.38 -32.60 2.13
CA ASN A 698 -13.13 -33.18 3.45
C ASN A 698 -12.34 -32.19 4.31
N LYS A 699 -11.97 -32.60 5.53
CA LYS A 699 -11.20 -31.71 6.45
C LYS A 699 -9.81 -31.32 5.96
N TYR A 700 -9.32 -31.89 4.87
CA TYR A 700 -7.98 -31.60 4.30
C TYR A 700 -8.01 -30.91 2.95
N ALA A 701 -9.17 -30.81 2.30
CA ALA A 701 -9.24 -30.26 0.95
C ALA A 701 -10.55 -29.51 0.71
N SER A 702 -10.45 -28.37 0.06
CA SER A 702 -11.59 -27.59 -0.41
C SER A 702 -11.38 -27.08 -1.82
N VAL A 703 -12.45 -26.93 -2.59
CA VAL A 703 -12.47 -26.35 -3.92
C VAL A 703 -13.40 -25.15 -3.95
N THR A 704 -12.92 -24.04 -4.51
CA THR A 704 -13.74 -22.85 -4.79
C THR A 704 -13.85 -22.67 -6.29
N LEU A 705 -15.07 -22.53 -6.79
CA LEU A 705 -15.36 -22.19 -8.18
C LEU A 705 -16.13 -20.87 -8.20
N GLY A 706 -15.84 -20.02 -9.18
CA GLY A 706 -16.54 -18.75 -9.26
C GLY A 706 -16.47 -18.08 -10.62
N ILE A 707 -17.25 -17.01 -10.71
CA ILE A 707 -17.35 -16.13 -11.86
C ILE A 707 -17.24 -14.69 -11.34
N ASP A 708 -16.20 -14.00 -11.78
CA ASP A 708 -16.09 -12.56 -11.58
C ASP A 708 -16.76 -11.84 -12.74
N ASN A 709 -17.37 -10.68 -12.45
CA ASN A 709 -18.05 -9.84 -13.42
C ASN A 709 -19.07 -10.63 -14.28
N LEU A 710 -20.03 -11.22 -13.60
CA LEU A 710 -21.07 -12.09 -14.18
C LEU A 710 -21.78 -11.50 -15.42
N PHE A 711 -21.98 -10.17 -15.46
CA PHE A 711 -22.64 -9.46 -16.55
C PHE A 711 -21.69 -8.91 -17.61
N ASP A 712 -20.39 -9.27 -17.56
CA ASP A 712 -19.37 -8.87 -18.53
C ASP A 712 -19.27 -7.36 -18.75
N LYS A 713 -19.38 -6.58 -17.66
CA LYS A 713 -19.23 -5.13 -17.72
C LYS A 713 -17.75 -4.77 -17.88
N ARG A 714 -17.35 -4.38 -19.08
CA ARG A 714 -15.96 -4.03 -19.39
C ARG A 714 -15.77 -2.53 -19.46
N HIS A 715 -14.58 -2.09 -19.04
CA HIS A 715 -14.06 -0.76 -19.32
C HIS A 715 -12.80 -0.88 -20.16
N TYR A 716 -12.82 -0.19 -21.27
CA TYR A 716 -11.71 -0.09 -22.19
C TYR A 716 -10.99 1.24 -22.00
N ARG A 717 -9.69 1.25 -22.19
CA ARG A 717 -8.91 2.47 -22.16
C ARG A 717 -9.22 3.31 -23.39
N GLU A 718 -9.71 4.52 -23.19
CA GLU A 718 -9.95 5.48 -24.27
C GLU A 718 -8.79 6.46 -24.44
N GLY A 719 -8.11 6.78 -23.37
CA GLY A 719 -7.00 7.71 -23.33
C GLY A 719 -5.76 7.17 -22.62
N ASN A 720 -4.76 8.00 -22.57
CA ASN A 720 -3.52 7.79 -21.86
C ASN A 720 -3.58 8.53 -20.49
N ALA A 721 -2.94 7.97 -19.46
CA ALA A 721 -2.81 8.65 -18.17
C ALA A 721 -2.02 9.97 -18.26
N GLN A 722 -1.20 10.13 -19.29
CA GLN A 722 -0.48 11.38 -19.54
C GLN A 722 -1.21 12.29 -20.50
N THR A 723 -1.26 13.53 -20.11
CA THR A 723 -1.61 14.66 -20.94
C THR A 723 -0.38 15.16 -21.70
N THR A 724 0.10 14.44 -22.68
CA THR A 724 1.22 14.90 -23.52
C THR A 724 0.68 15.45 -24.84
N GLY A 725 -0.33 16.28 -24.80
CA GLY A 725 -0.92 16.83 -26.02
C GLY A 725 0.06 17.66 -26.80
N ASN A 726 0.50 17.16 -27.97
CA ASN A 726 0.92 18.01 -29.05
C ASN A 726 -0.36 18.36 -29.84
N ALA A 727 -0.71 19.61 -29.97
CA ALA A 727 -1.93 20.07 -30.62
C ALA A 727 -2.10 19.59 -32.10
N ASN A 728 -1.07 18.99 -32.67
CA ASN A 728 -1.05 18.48 -34.05
C ASN A 728 -1.28 16.96 -34.14
N THR A 729 -1.41 16.24 -33.03
CA THR A 729 -1.71 14.82 -33.04
C THR A 729 -2.91 14.57 -32.13
N ASN A 730 -4.04 14.24 -32.73
CA ASN A 730 -5.28 13.76 -32.10
C ASN A 730 -5.26 13.83 -30.55
N SER A 731 -5.44 15.04 -30.01
CA SER A 731 -5.23 15.40 -28.60
C SER A 731 -6.11 14.62 -27.61
N TYR A 732 -7.14 13.95 -28.09
CA TYR A 732 -8.03 13.12 -27.28
C TYR A 732 -7.40 11.82 -26.78
N LEU A 733 -6.27 11.37 -27.33
CA LEU A 733 -5.55 10.18 -26.84
C LEU A 733 -4.74 10.45 -25.58
N TYR A 734 -4.55 11.69 -25.21
CA TYR A 734 -3.65 12.14 -24.17
C TYR A 734 -4.42 13.00 -23.19
N GLY A 735 -4.98 12.44 -22.17
CA GLY A 735 -5.78 13.22 -21.25
C GLY A 735 -5.66 12.80 -19.80
N ALA A 736 -5.94 13.73 -18.90
CA ALA A 736 -6.22 13.44 -17.51
C ALA A 736 -7.62 12.80 -17.34
N GLY A 737 -8.17 12.22 -18.41
CA GLY A 737 -9.50 11.62 -18.45
C GLY A 737 -9.65 10.46 -17.48
N ALA A 738 -10.88 10.17 -17.07
CA ALA A 738 -11.17 9.08 -16.15
C ALA A 738 -11.07 7.68 -16.81
N ASN A 739 -11.17 7.62 -18.14
CA ASN A 739 -11.12 6.37 -18.94
C ASN A 739 -9.68 5.99 -19.35
N THR A 740 -8.76 5.89 -18.38
CA THR A 740 -7.35 5.67 -18.66
C THR A 740 -6.86 4.26 -18.29
N TYR A 741 -7.74 3.33 -17.94
CA TYR A 741 -7.40 1.97 -17.58
C TYR A 741 -8.41 0.94 -18.13
N ASN A 742 -7.97 -0.32 -18.22
CA ASN A 742 -8.82 -1.44 -18.55
C ASN A 742 -9.35 -2.12 -17.29
N GLU A 743 -10.65 -2.46 -17.26
CA GLU A 743 -11.26 -3.40 -16.29
C GLU A 743 -11.52 -4.74 -16.94
N SER A 744 -11.34 -5.83 -16.18
CA SER A 744 -11.60 -7.18 -16.66
C SER A 744 -13.08 -7.41 -16.96
N GLY A 745 -13.35 -8.12 -18.04
CA GLY A 745 -14.66 -8.69 -18.32
C GLY A 745 -14.95 -9.93 -17.47
N ARG A 746 -15.96 -10.71 -17.91
CA ARG A 746 -16.31 -11.97 -17.24
C ARG A 746 -15.12 -12.91 -17.18
N THR A 747 -14.86 -13.44 -15.99
CA THR A 747 -13.71 -14.31 -15.74
C THR A 747 -14.15 -15.47 -14.86
N TYR A 748 -13.90 -16.70 -15.31
CA TYR A 748 -14.13 -17.91 -14.53
C TYR A 748 -12.89 -18.25 -13.73
N PHE A 749 -13.04 -18.69 -12.48
CA PHE A 749 -11.91 -19.10 -11.67
C PHE A 749 -12.16 -20.38 -10.88
N MET A 750 -11.07 -21.03 -10.54
CA MET A 750 -11.02 -22.21 -9.67
C MET A 750 -9.84 -22.07 -8.71
N SER A 751 -10.08 -22.36 -7.43
CA SER A 751 -9.05 -22.51 -6.41
C SER A 751 -9.19 -23.87 -5.75
N LEU A 752 -8.07 -24.58 -5.60
CA LEU A 752 -7.97 -25.80 -4.80
C LEU A 752 -7.04 -25.52 -3.63
N ASN A 753 -7.54 -25.72 -2.42
CA ASN A 753 -6.78 -25.55 -1.19
C ASN A 753 -6.68 -26.90 -0.48
N THR A 754 -5.45 -27.31 -0.15
CA THR A 754 -5.20 -28.56 0.59
C THR A 754 -4.32 -28.25 1.80
N HIS A 755 -4.58 -28.95 2.90
CA HIS A 755 -3.80 -28.83 4.14
C HIS A 755 -3.85 -30.13 4.95
N PHE A 756 -2.89 -30.33 5.83
CA PHE A 756 -2.83 -31.44 6.78
C PHE A 756 -2.28 -31.00 8.11
#